data_87d53d1d9cbea01673c9260eb4601e3f
#
_entry.id   87d53d1d9cbea01673c9260eb4601e3f
#
_cell.length_a   1.000
_cell.length_b   1.000
_cell.length_c   1.000
_cell.angle_alpha   90.00
_cell.angle_beta   90.00
_cell.angle_gamma   90.00
#
_symmetry.space_group_name_H-M   'P 1'
#
loop_
_entity.id
_entity.type
_entity.pdbx_description
1 polymer ?
#
loop_
_entity_poly.entity_id
_entity_poly.type
_entity_poly.pdbx_seq_one_letter_code
_entity_poly.pdbx_strand_id
1 'polypeptide(L)'
;MNGNKDSGSNKELAATFTPAEIENRLYKKWEDAGYFKADSKSKKPPFTIVIPPPNVTGSLHIGHALDHTIQDLLTRMKRMKGFEALWLPGMDHAGIATQNVVEKQLAAVGKTRHDLGREAFIQKVWQWKEESGGVILDQMRRLGDSVDWDREAFTMDANLSKAVLTIFKRLYEKELIYRAERIINWCPRCLTAISDIEVDHKDDSGEFVSIKYGDDDVNITIATTRAETMLGDGAVAVNPNDERYKHLVGKKVLLPLVDRMIPIIADELVDPDFGTGAVKVTAAHDANDFEMGMRHGVELVIIMNEHGVMEGTGTKFDGMDRFDARKAVVEELRKLGRVVSEKRPYVHAVGHCQRCETTIEPRLSKQWFVKVAPLAKAAADAVRDGRVKIEPEEMSPRYFEWVDNMHDWCISRQLWWGHRIPVFYGPNGEVIVCGPDEQAPAGYTQDPDVLDTWFSSALWPFSTLGWPADTDDLKKFYPTSVLVTGYDILFFWVVRMMMMGLFAMDGKQPFNVIALHGLVRDQFGKKMSKSRGNTVDPIEFMDKYGSDALRFTLARGANPGTDQALAEDWIAGSRNFATKLWNATRFAKLNGATVEGELAKRSDLNAIDNWILTRLDQVIASADELFEKFEFAKACELIYHFTWDDLCDWYLELSKATFAGDDAAKSQRVLGEVLDQVLRLMHPVMPFITEELWCNLTGKESLMITDWPKSDLSSQDQESVELVNMMQEIVTEVRRFRNDQGIKSTAKISAKFIGLDKVGLSDYEPSLRHILKCEDKSANFTAKTQIGQVIVEFDLTGAIDLVAERSRLTKDLEAAKKDRDTAKVKLDNEGFMAKAPMDVVSEIRLRLTQTSEDIERLTALLEKLPK
;
A
#
# COMPACT_ATOMS: atom_id res chain seq x y z
N MET A 1 -30.90 -18.83 -41.93
CA MET A 1 -30.31 -20.16 -41.82
C MET A 1 -28.96 -20.08 -42.50
N ASN A 2 -27.92 -20.00 -41.73
CA ASN A 2 -26.55 -20.46 -42.04
C ASN A 2 -25.77 -20.22 -40.75
N GLY A 3 -25.76 -21.20 -39.88
CA GLY A 3 -24.96 -21.24 -38.70
C GLY A 3 -23.52 -21.46 -39.08
N ASN A 4 -22.72 -20.46 -38.90
CA ASN A 4 -21.27 -20.59 -38.89
C ASN A 4 -20.90 -21.22 -37.51
N LYS A 5 -20.72 -22.54 -37.51
CA LYS A 5 -19.98 -23.23 -36.47
C LYS A 5 -18.51 -22.85 -36.66
N ASP A 6 -18.05 -21.85 -35.95
CA ASP A 6 -16.61 -21.68 -35.72
C ASP A 6 -16.17 -22.87 -34.85
N SER A 7 -15.74 -23.89 -35.54
CA SER A 7 -14.97 -25.01 -34.98
C SER A 7 -13.69 -24.40 -34.38
N GLY A 8 -13.51 -24.65 -33.08
CA GLY A 8 -12.35 -24.18 -32.32
C GLY A 8 -11.04 -24.56 -33.07
N SER A 9 -10.52 -23.61 -33.81
CA SER A 9 -9.22 -23.75 -34.41
C SER A 9 -8.20 -23.66 -33.29
N ASN A 10 -7.40 -24.68 -33.14
CA ASN A 10 -6.21 -24.76 -32.29
C ASN A 10 -5.23 -23.66 -32.76
N LYS A 11 -5.49 -22.41 -32.36
CA LYS A 11 -4.67 -21.26 -32.76
C LYS A 11 -3.31 -21.42 -32.12
N GLU A 12 -2.28 -21.55 -32.93
CA GLU A 12 -0.90 -21.60 -32.47
C GLU A 12 -0.59 -20.29 -31.70
N LEU A 13 0.00 -20.41 -30.49
CA LEU A 13 0.44 -19.25 -29.72
C LEU A 13 1.46 -18.44 -30.52
N ALA A 14 1.30 -17.12 -30.55
CA ALA A 14 2.24 -16.22 -31.21
C ALA A 14 3.67 -16.43 -30.68
N ALA A 15 4.66 -16.19 -31.54
CA ALA A 15 6.06 -16.34 -31.15
C ALA A 15 6.49 -15.39 -30.04
N THR A 16 5.82 -14.22 -29.96
CA THR A 16 6.11 -13.18 -28.98
C THR A 16 4.86 -12.87 -28.17
N PHE A 17 5.05 -12.69 -26.88
CA PHE A 17 4.00 -12.22 -25.96
C PHE A 17 3.83 -10.71 -26.07
N THR A 18 2.63 -10.24 -26.44
CA THR A 18 2.26 -8.81 -26.56
C THR A 18 1.06 -8.52 -25.67
N PRO A 19 1.23 -7.98 -24.44
CA PRO A 19 0.12 -7.72 -23.50
C PRO A 19 -0.99 -6.85 -24.11
N ALA A 20 -0.66 -5.76 -24.77
CA ALA A 20 -1.62 -4.81 -25.32
C ALA A 20 -2.63 -5.43 -26.30
N GLU A 21 -2.28 -6.55 -26.98
CA GLU A 21 -3.18 -7.26 -27.90
C GLU A 21 -4.21 -8.13 -27.15
N ILE A 22 -3.92 -8.50 -25.89
CA ILE A 22 -4.70 -9.46 -25.12
C ILE A 22 -5.53 -8.80 -24.02
N GLU A 23 -4.96 -7.85 -23.28
CA GLU A 23 -5.53 -7.31 -22.06
C GLU A 23 -6.93 -6.70 -22.25
N ASN A 24 -7.08 -5.75 -23.18
CA ASN A 24 -8.37 -5.12 -23.43
C ASN A 24 -9.42 -6.12 -23.95
N ARG A 25 -9.00 -7.06 -24.81
CA ARG A 25 -9.90 -8.09 -25.37
C ARG A 25 -10.40 -9.04 -24.29
N LEU A 26 -9.53 -9.50 -23.40
CA LEU A 26 -9.91 -10.41 -22.32
C LEU A 26 -10.75 -9.71 -21.28
N TYR A 27 -10.39 -8.48 -20.88
CA TYR A 27 -11.19 -7.73 -19.91
C TYR A 27 -12.64 -7.55 -20.39
N LYS A 28 -12.77 -7.10 -21.65
CA LYS A 28 -14.11 -6.96 -22.25
C LYS A 28 -14.86 -8.30 -22.31
N LYS A 29 -14.18 -9.41 -22.62
CA LYS A 29 -14.79 -10.76 -22.63
C LYS A 29 -15.34 -11.09 -21.24
N TRP A 30 -14.58 -10.84 -20.15
CA TRP A 30 -15.00 -11.14 -18.79
C TRP A 30 -16.17 -10.27 -18.33
N GLU A 31 -16.11 -8.97 -18.65
CA GLU A 31 -17.17 -8.01 -18.31
C GLU A 31 -18.48 -8.35 -19.06
N ASP A 32 -18.41 -8.58 -20.37
CA ASP A 32 -19.57 -8.96 -21.21
C ASP A 32 -20.18 -10.32 -20.76
N ALA A 33 -19.35 -11.26 -20.31
CA ALA A 33 -19.81 -12.56 -19.79
C ALA A 33 -20.39 -12.49 -18.36
N GLY A 34 -20.22 -11.35 -17.67
CA GLY A 34 -20.72 -11.14 -16.31
C GLY A 34 -19.98 -11.93 -15.24
N TYR A 35 -18.71 -12.31 -15.47
CA TYR A 35 -17.92 -13.10 -14.50
C TYR A 35 -17.60 -12.37 -13.21
N PHE A 36 -17.73 -11.06 -13.18
CA PHE A 36 -17.49 -10.23 -12.00
C PHE A 36 -18.72 -10.05 -11.11
N LYS A 37 -19.91 -10.36 -11.62
CA LYS A 37 -21.18 -10.12 -10.94
C LYS A 37 -21.39 -11.10 -9.80
N ALA A 38 -21.84 -10.58 -8.66
CA ALA A 38 -22.22 -11.36 -7.50
C ALA A 38 -23.75 -11.48 -7.39
N ASP A 39 -24.23 -12.67 -7.02
CA ASP A 39 -25.65 -12.94 -6.86
C ASP A 39 -26.02 -13.07 -5.38
N SER A 40 -26.80 -12.10 -4.86
CA SER A 40 -27.28 -12.12 -3.48
C SER A 40 -28.20 -13.32 -3.16
N LYS A 41 -28.77 -13.98 -4.17
CA LYS A 41 -29.63 -15.18 -4.03
C LYS A 41 -28.85 -16.49 -4.12
N SER A 42 -27.57 -16.44 -4.45
CA SER A 42 -26.70 -17.61 -4.53
C SER A 42 -26.64 -18.35 -3.19
N LYS A 43 -26.52 -19.68 -3.23
CA LYS A 43 -26.31 -20.52 -2.04
C LYS A 43 -24.84 -20.65 -1.64
N LYS A 44 -23.92 -20.18 -2.46
CA LYS A 44 -22.50 -20.18 -2.15
C LYS A 44 -22.22 -19.30 -0.92
N PRO A 45 -21.20 -19.61 -0.09
CA PRO A 45 -20.80 -18.74 1.02
C PRO A 45 -20.35 -17.39 0.46
N PRO A 46 -20.72 -16.26 1.10
CA PRO A 46 -20.31 -14.94 0.62
C PRO A 46 -18.83 -14.66 0.95
N PHE A 47 -18.16 -13.94 0.05
CA PHE A 47 -16.91 -13.29 0.31
C PHE A 47 -17.00 -11.86 -0.24
N THR A 48 -16.89 -10.88 0.63
CA THR A 48 -17.10 -9.46 0.29
C THR A 48 -15.89 -8.63 0.57
N ILE A 49 -15.48 -7.82 -0.40
CA ILE A 49 -14.55 -6.73 -0.24
C ILE A 49 -15.25 -5.45 -0.71
N VAL A 50 -15.12 -4.37 0.08
CA VAL A 50 -15.46 -3.02 -0.36
C VAL A 50 -14.18 -2.27 -0.63
N ILE A 51 -14.08 -1.65 -1.80
CA ILE A 51 -12.86 -0.91 -2.17
C ILE A 51 -12.71 0.33 -1.27
N PRO A 52 -11.48 0.72 -0.85
CA PRO A 52 -11.24 2.07 -0.38
C PRO A 52 -11.54 3.03 -1.54
N PRO A 53 -12.66 3.80 -1.48
CA PRO A 53 -13.11 4.53 -2.66
C PRO A 53 -12.14 5.65 -3.03
N PRO A 54 -11.54 5.64 -4.24
CA PRO A 54 -10.65 6.69 -4.67
C PRO A 54 -11.35 8.05 -4.67
N ASN A 55 -10.61 9.08 -4.29
CA ASN A 55 -11.06 10.46 -4.36
C ASN A 55 -11.18 10.94 -5.81
N VAL A 56 -12.28 11.60 -6.17
CA VAL A 56 -12.47 12.18 -7.53
C VAL A 56 -11.63 13.45 -7.74
N THR A 57 -10.34 13.38 -7.39
CA THR A 57 -9.38 14.49 -7.48
C THR A 57 -8.38 14.37 -8.62
N GLY A 58 -8.44 13.29 -9.38
CA GLY A 58 -7.56 12.98 -10.51
C GLY A 58 -7.42 11.50 -10.77
N SER A 59 -6.32 11.09 -11.41
CA SER A 59 -6.02 9.69 -11.73
C SER A 59 -5.58 8.89 -10.51
N LEU A 60 -5.71 7.57 -10.60
CA LEU A 60 -5.12 6.62 -9.65
C LEU A 60 -3.59 6.74 -9.67
N HIS A 61 -2.97 6.48 -8.54
CA HIS A 61 -1.51 6.39 -8.40
C HIS A 61 -1.09 4.96 -8.04
N ILE A 62 0.20 4.72 -8.03
CA ILE A 62 0.76 3.38 -7.81
C ILE A 62 0.34 2.73 -6.46
N GLY A 63 0.05 3.52 -5.44
CA GLY A 63 -0.48 3.02 -4.16
C GLY A 63 -1.88 2.41 -4.32
N HIS A 64 -2.75 3.02 -5.14
CA HIS A 64 -4.04 2.41 -5.49
C HIS A 64 -3.84 1.12 -6.29
N ALA A 65 -2.87 1.08 -7.21
CA ALA A 65 -2.60 -0.13 -7.97
C ALA A 65 -2.15 -1.30 -7.07
N LEU A 66 -1.39 -1.03 -5.99
CA LEU A 66 -1.06 -2.04 -4.97
C LEU A 66 -2.31 -2.53 -4.25
N ASP A 67 -3.09 -1.61 -3.69
CA ASP A 67 -4.31 -1.90 -2.94
C ASP A 67 -5.31 -2.71 -3.77
N HIS A 68 -5.57 -2.29 -5.01
CA HIS A 68 -6.44 -3.00 -5.95
C HIS A 68 -5.89 -4.37 -6.33
N THR A 69 -4.57 -4.49 -6.54
CA THR A 69 -3.94 -5.79 -6.85
C THR A 69 -4.17 -6.80 -5.74
N ILE A 70 -4.02 -6.40 -4.47
CA ILE A 70 -4.25 -7.29 -3.31
C ILE A 70 -5.73 -7.69 -3.22
N GLN A 71 -6.64 -6.74 -3.38
CA GLN A 71 -8.09 -6.99 -3.31
C GLN A 71 -8.56 -7.91 -4.44
N ASP A 72 -8.09 -7.67 -5.67
CA ASP A 72 -8.42 -8.49 -6.83
C ASP A 72 -7.86 -9.91 -6.69
N LEU A 73 -6.63 -10.05 -6.18
CA LEU A 73 -6.02 -11.33 -5.88
C LEU A 73 -6.92 -12.16 -4.94
N LEU A 74 -7.32 -11.58 -3.82
CA LEU A 74 -8.21 -12.23 -2.85
C LEU A 74 -9.57 -12.58 -3.48
N THR A 75 -10.14 -11.64 -4.22
CA THR A 75 -11.46 -11.81 -4.86
C THR A 75 -11.45 -12.94 -5.88
N ARG A 76 -10.45 -12.98 -6.78
CA ARG A 76 -10.30 -14.05 -7.78
C ARG A 76 -10.05 -15.40 -7.13
N MET A 77 -9.14 -15.47 -6.16
CA MET A 77 -8.87 -16.71 -5.41
C MET A 77 -10.13 -17.25 -4.73
N LYS A 78 -10.88 -16.40 -4.02
CA LYS A 78 -12.11 -16.83 -3.32
C LYS A 78 -13.20 -17.23 -4.31
N ARG A 79 -13.32 -16.56 -5.47
CA ARG A 79 -14.23 -16.97 -6.54
C ARG A 79 -13.88 -18.37 -7.05
N MET A 80 -12.61 -18.65 -7.30
CA MET A 80 -12.11 -19.98 -7.70
C MET A 80 -12.28 -21.02 -6.58
N LYS A 81 -12.26 -20.63 -5.30
CA LYS A 81 -12.58 -21.51 -4.15
C LYS A 81 -14.08 -21.73 -3.95
N GLY A 82 -14.92 -21.25 -4.84
CA GLY A 82 -16.38 -21.50 -4.84
C GLY A 82 -17.19 -20.58 -3.95
N PHE A 83 -16.64 -19.44 -3.52
CA PHE A 83 -17.40 -18.40 -2.82
C PHE A 83 -18.22 -17.56 -3.81
N GLU A 84 -19.29 -16.94 -3.31
CA GLU A 84 -19.95 -15.83 -3.98
C GLU A 84 -19.18 -14.57 -3.65
N ALA A 85 -18.25 -14.23 -4.53
CA ALA A 85 -17.30 -13.16 -4.28
C ALA A 85 -17.80 -11.83 -4.84
N LEU A 86 -18.08 -10.88 -3.95
CA LEU A 86 -18.41 -9.50 -4.28
C LEU A 86 -17.20 -8.60 -4.00
N TRP A 87 -16.69 -7.95 -5.02
CA TRP A 87 -15.80 -6.81 -4.86
C TRP A 87 -16.52 -5.55 -5.35
N LEU A 88 -16.89 -4.70 -4.38
CA LEU A 88 -17.75 -3.54 -4.63
C LEU A 88 -16.90 -2.33 -4.95
N PRO A 89 -17.01 -1.76 -6.18
CA PRO A 89 -16.29 -0.56 -6.60
C PRO A 89 -17.02 0.71 -6.19
N GLY A 90 -16.29 1.82 -6.23
CA GLY A 90 -16.87 3.14 -6.12
C GLY A 90 -15.86 4.23 -5.89
N MET A 91 -16.36 5.45 -5.67
CA MET A 91 -15.55 6.65 -5.53
C MET A 91 -16.04 7.53 -4.39
N ASP A 92 -15.13 8.30 -3.82
CA ASP A 92 -15.42 9.28 -2.77
C ASP A 92 -15.50 10.69 -3.35
N HIS A 93 -16.47 11.48 -2.89
CA HIS A 93 -16.65 12.87 -3.32
C HIS A 93 -15.54 13.80 -2.82
N ALA A 94 -14.81 13.40 -1.77
CA ALA A 94 -13.62 14.09 -1.26
C ALA A 94 -13.79 15.61 -1.08
N GLY A 95 -14.75 16.00 -0.26
CA GLY A 95 -15.25 17.38 -0.10
C GLY A 95 -14.23 18.51 -0.30
N ILE A 96 -13.27 18.65 0.65
CA ILE A 96 -12.26 19.73 0.59
C ILE A 96 -11.37 19.58 -0.65
N ALA A 97 -10.92 18.35 -0.94
CA ALA A 97 -9.93 18.12 -1.98
C ALA A 97 -10.51 18.40 -3.38
N THR A 98 -11.69 17.88 -3.67
CA THR A 98 -12.39 18.07 -4.96
C THR A 98 -12.80 19.54 -5.15
N GLN A 99 -13.34 20.17 -4.10
CA GLN A 99 -13.64 21.59 -4.16
C GLN A 99 -12.39 22.43 -4.50
N ASN A 100 -11.26 22.16 -3.85
CA ASN A 100 -9.99 22.85 -4.12
C ASN A 100 -9.51 22.66 -5.57
N VAL A 101 -9.71 21.50 -6.18
CA VAL A 101 -9.36 21.26 -7.59
C VAL A 101 -10.16 22.20 -8.50
N VAL A 102 -11.47 22.26 -8.31
CA VAL A 102 -12.37 23.11 -9.12
C VAL A 102 -12.10 24.58 -8.84
N GLU A 103 -11.82 24.98 -7.59
CA GLU A 103 -11.44 26.36 -7.27
C GLU A 103 -10.14 26.79 -7.96
N LYS A 104 -9.15 25.89 -8.04
CA LYS A 104 -7.90 26.15 -8.79
C LYS A 104 -8.17 26.35 -10.29
N GLN A 105 -9.06 25.54 -10.87
CA GLN A 105 -9.48 25.71 -12.28
C GLN A 105 -10.17 27.06 -12.52
N LEU A 106 -11.01 27.48 -11.58
CA LEU A 106 -11.66 28.80 -11.64
C LEU A 106 -10.64 29.93 -11.51
N ALA A 107 -9.71 29.84 -10.58
CA ALA A 107 -8.66 30.83 -10.37
C ALA A 107 -7.76 30.99 -11.62
N ALA A 108 -7.50 29.91 -12.36
CA ALA A 108 -6.75 29.97 -13.61
C ALA A 108 -7.44 30.83 -14.71
N VAL A 109 -8.76 31.02 -14.59
CA VAL A 109 -9.54 31.90 -15.49
C VAL A 109 -10.00 33.18 -14.78
N GLY A 110 -9.38 33.53 -13.64
CA GLY A 110 -9.63 34.76 -12.90
C GLY A 110 -10.99 34.82 -12.20
N LYS A 111 -11.58 33.66 -11.86
CA LYS A 111 -12.87 33.57 -11.19
C LYS A 111 -12.73 32.85 -9.83
N THR A 112 -13.69 33.14 -8.94
CA THR A 112 -13.87 32.48 -7.67
C THR A 112 -15.19 31.71 -7.62
N ARG A 113 -15.41 30.85 -6.64
CA ARG A 113 -16.71 30.22 -6.42
C ARG A 113 -17.82 31.22 -6.12
N HIS A 114 -17.48 32.35 -5.50
CA HIS A 114 -18.44 33.38 -5.16
C HIS A 114 -18.98 34.13 -6.40
N ASP A 115 -18.17 34.25 -7.47
CA ASP A 115 -18.61 34.83 -8.74
C ASP A 115 -19.64 33.95 -9.44
N LEU A 116 -19.62 32.62 -9.21
CA LEU A 116 -20.58 31.68 -9.77
C LEU A 116 -21.85 31.55 -8.93
N GLY A 117 -21.73 31.66 -7.63
CA GLY A 117 -22.76 31.27 -6.68
C GLY A 117 -22.78 29.75 -6.44
N ARG A 118 -23.43 29.34 -5.30
CA ARG A 118 -23.36 27.94 -4.79
C ARG A 118 -23.86 26.91 -5.80
N GLU A 119 -25.00 27.13 -6.42
CA GLU A 119 -25.63 26.15 -7.31
C GLU A 119 -24.79 25.90 -8.57
N ALA A 120 -24.36 26.96 -9.25
CA ALA A 120 -23.54 26.85 -10.46
C ALA A 120 -22.15 26.25 -10.13
N PHE A 121 -21.60 26.58 -8.99
CA PHE A 121 -20.34 25.96 -8.53
C PHE A 121 -20.51 24.43 -8.30
N ILE A 122 -21.55 24.01 -7.60
CA ILE A 122 -21.86 22.58 -7.37
C ILE A 122 -22.03 21.84 -8.70
N GLN A 123 -22.75 22.43 -9.68
CA GLN A 123 -22.88 21.84 -11.02
C GLN A 123 -21.53 21.65 -11.70
N LYS A 124 -20.61 22.62 -11.55
CA LYS A 124 -19.26 22.48 -12.09
C LYS A 124 -18.45 21.39 -11.40
N VAL A 125 -18.63 21.17 -10.11
CA VAL A 125 -18.00 20.06 -9.40
C VAL A 125 -18.56 18.71 -9.86
N TRP A 126 -19.86 18.61 -10.10
CA TRP A 126 -20.45 17.41 -10.71
C TRP A 126 -19.88 17.11 -12.10
N GLN A 127 -19.71 18.12 -12.94
CA GLN A 127 -19.05 17.95 -14.23
C GLN A 127 -17.60 17.41 -14.07
N TRP A 128 -16.84 17.97 -13.15
CA TRP A 128 -15.51 17.47 -12.82
C TRP A 128 -15.53 16.01 -12.33
N LYS A 129 -16.50 15.63 -11.49
CA LYS A 129 -16.69 14.25 -11.02
C LYS A 129 -16.89 13.28 -12.20
N GLU A 130 -17.69 13.63 -13.18
CA GLU A 130 -17.90 12.78 -14.36
C GLU A 130 -16.60 12.59 -15.15
N GLU A 131 -15.86 13.66 -15.38
CA GLU A 131 -14.60 13.64 -16.12
C GLU A 131 -13.52 12.81 -15.36
N SER A 132 -13.27 13.13 -14.11
CA SER A 132 -12.27 12.47 -13.27
C SER A 132 -12.65 11.01 -12.94
N GLY A 133 -13.92 10.76 -12.66
CA GLY A 133 -14.43 9.42 -12.38
C GLY A 133 -14.25 8.48 -13.57
N GLY A 134 -14.54 8.94 -14.79
CA GLY A 134 -14.32 8.16 -16.00
C GLY A 134 -12.87 7.68 -16.14
N VAL A 135 -11.91 8.56 -15.88
CA VAL A 135 -10.47 8.22 -15.91
C VAL A 135 -10.13 7.14 -14.87
N ILE A 136 -10.64 7.27 -13.64
CA ILE A 136 -10.41 6.30 -12.57
C ILE A 136 -10.94 4.92 -12.98
N LEU A 137 -12.18 4.85 -13.45
CA LEU A 137 -12.82 3.59 -13.85
C LEU A 137 -12.09 2.92 -15.03
N ASP A 138 -11.58 3.71 -15.97
CA ASP A 138 -10.77 3.18 -17.08
C ASP A 138 -9.42 2.64 -16.61
N GLN A 139 -8.77 3.31 -15.64
CA GLN A 139 -7.55 2.81 -15.04
C GLN A 139 -7.77 1.48 -14.28
N MET A 140 -8.90 1.32 -13.57
CA MET A 140 -9.28 0.08 -12.91
C MET A 140 -9.46 -1.06 -13.92
N ARG A 141 -10.13 -0.80 -15.05
CA ARG A 141 -10.28 -1.79 -16.14
C ARG A 141 -8.92 -2.18 -16.73
N ARG A 142 -8.07 -1.20 -16.95
CA ARG A 142 -6.70 -1.43 -17.46
C ARG A 142 -5.86 -2.25 -16.48
N LEU A 143 -6.00 -2.03 -15.17
CA LEU A 143 -5.32 -2.83 -14.14
C LEU A 143 -5.85 -4.27 -14.08
N GLY A 144 -7.07 -4.51 -14.56
CA GLY A 144 -7.71 -5.81 -14.57
C GLY A 144 -8.57 -6.10 -13.35
N ASP A 145 -9.06 -5.08 -12.69
CA ASP A 145 -9.88 -5.20 -11.47
C ASP A 145 -11.20 -5.94 -11.76
N SER A 146 -11.44 -7.05 -11.05
CA SER A 146 -12.64 -7.88 -11.24
C SER A 146 -13.79 -7.45 -10.33
N VAL A 147 -14.07 -6.15 -10.31
CA VAL A 147 -15.14 -5.53 -9.53
C VAL A 147 -16.52 -5.75 -10.15
N ASP A 148 -17.56 -5.76 -9.33
CA ASP A 148 -18.94 -5.81 -9.79
C ASP A 148 -19.41 -4.41 -10.25
N TRP A 149 -19.26 -4.10 -11.53
CA TRP A 149 -19.60 -2.82 -12.13
C TRP A 149 -21.08 -2.44 -12.02
N ASP A 150 -21.99 -3.41 -11.87
CA ASP A 150 -23.42 -3.13 -11.67
C ASP A 150 -23.69 -2.52 -10.27
N ARG A 151 -22.73 -2.60 -9.37
CA ARG A 151 -22.77 -2.06 -8.00
C ARG A 151 -21.82 -0.90 -7.76
N GLU A 152 -21.33 -0.28 -8.84
CA GLU A 152 -20.54 0.96 -8.70
C GLU A 152 -21.31 1.99 -7.85
N ALA A 153 -20.63 2.58 -6.87
CA ALA A 153 -21.23 3.52 -5.94
C ALA A 153 -20.40 4.81 -5.82
N PHE A 154 -21.09 5.91 -5.59
CA PHE A 154 -20.48 7.19 -5.30
C PHE A 154 -21.02 7.72 -3.96
N THR A 155 -20.16 8.22 -3.08
CA THR A 155 -20.57 8.63 -1.72
C THR A 155 -21.71 9.65 -1.68
N MET A 156 -21.96 10.40 -2.77
CA MET A 156 -23.08 11.33 -2.88
C MET A 156 -24.27 10.80 -3.72
N ASP A 157 -24.31 9.51 -4.04
CA ASP A 157 -25.48 8.90 -4.67
C ASP A 157 -26.72 9.05 -3.77
N ALA A 158 -27.89 9.05 -4.38
CA ALA A 158 -29.14 9.28 -3.67
C ALA A 158 -29.36 8.30 -2.50
N ASN A 159 -29.04 7.01 -2.70
CA ASN A 159 -29.18 5.98 -1.65
C ASN A 159 -28.16 6.16 -0.53
N LEU A 160 -26.92 6.50 -0.86
CA LEU A 160 -25.86 6.76 0.13
C LEU A 160 -26.17 8.06 0.90
N SER A 161 -26.70 9.08 0.22
CA SER A 161 -27.16 10.31 0.87
C SER A 161 -28.29 10.06 1.86
N LYS A 162 -29.25 9.14 1.55
CA LYS A 162 -30.26 8.70 2.53
C LYS A 162 -29.63 8.05 3.76
N ALA A 163 -28.61 7.23 3.58
CA ALA A 163 -27.88 6.64 4.70
C ALA A 163 -27.24 7.71 5.58
N VAL A 164 -26.60 8.71 4.98
CA VAL A 164 -25.98 9.84 5.70
C VAL A 164 -27.01 10.61 6.54
N LEU A 165 -28.15 10.97 5.95
CA LEU A 165 -29.20 11.69 6.68
C LEU A 165 -29.79 10.84 7.80
N THR A 166 -29.98 9.54 7.56
CA THR A 166 -30.52 8.59 8.55
C THR A 166 -29.58 8.45 9.75
N ILE A 167 -28.28 8.25 9.52
CA ILE A 167 -27.33 8.05 10.61
C ILE A 167 -27.13 9.33 11.41
N PHE A 168 -27.09 10.49 10.75
CA PHE A 168 -27.01 11.78 11.41
C PHE A 168 -28.18 11.96 12.40
N LYS A 169 -29.40 11.73 11.93
CA LYS A 169 -30.61 11.86 12.75
C LYS A 169 -30.57 10.89 13.93
N ARG A 170 -30.25 9.60 13.71
CA ARG A 170 -30.15 8.59 14.77
C ARG A 170 -29.11 8.96 15.84
N LEU A 171 -27.94 9.47 15.42
CA LEU A 171 -26.90 9.92 16.35
C LEU A 171 -27.35 11.15 17.14
N TYR A 172 -28.05 12.09 16.49
CA TYR A 172 -28.60 13.28 17.15
C TYR A 172 -29.66 12.90 18.20
N GLU A 173 -30.60 12.03 17.85
CA GLU A 173 -31.63 11.54 18.77
C GLU A 173 -31.07 10.75 19.97
N LYS A 174 -29.87 10.19 19.83
CA LYS A 174 -29.12 9.54 20.91
C LYS A 174 -28.17 10.50 21.65
N GLU A 175 -28.26 11.81 21.40
CA GLU A 175 -27.41 12.85 21.99
C GLU A 175 -25.90 12.63 21.74
N LEU A 176 -25.55 11.90 20.66
CA LEU A 176 -24.19 11.67 20.23
C LEU A 176 -23.72 12.72 19.22
N ILE A 177 -24.61 13.52 18.63
CA ILE A 177 -24.29 14.71 17.86
C ILE A 177 -24.75 15.92 18.63
N TYR A 178 -23.87 16.92 18.75
CA TYR A 178 -24.17 18.17 19.44
C TYR A 178 -23.46 19.35 18.76
N ARG A 179 -23.93 20.57 19.04
CA ARG A 179 -23.33 21.82 18.59
C ARG A 179 -22.72 22.57 19.73
N ALA A 180 -21.44 22.92 19.62
CA ALA A 180 -20.73 23.68 20.67
C ALA A 180 -19.72 24.64 20.07
N GLU A 181 -19.37 25.65 20.87
CA GLU A 181 -18.25 26.53 20.60
C GLU A 181 -16.98 25.91 21.21
N ARG A 182 -16.00 25.62 20.39
CA ARG A 182 -14.72 25.02 20.79
C ARG A 182 -13.58 25.55 19.92
N ILE A 183 -12.37 25.41 20.39
CA ILE A 183 -11.20 25.59 19.52
C ILE A 183 -11.16 24.46 18.49
N ILE A 184 -10.99 24.84 17.24
CA ILE A 184 -10.88 23.96 16.11
C ILE A 184 -9.65 24.30 15.28
N ASN A 185 -9.12 23.33 14.53
CA ASN A 185 -8.14 23.61 13.51
C ASN A 185 -8.82 24.26 12.31
N TRP A 186 -8.46 25.50 12.01
CA TRP A 186 -9.00 26.26 10.90
C TRP A 186 -7.97 26.47 9.82
N CYS A 187 -8.34 26.24 8.57
CA CYS A 187 -7.50 26.58 7.44
C CYS A 187 -7.89 27.94 6.86
N PRO A 188 -7.05 29.00 6.98
CA PRO A 188 -7.41 30.35 6.51
C PRO A 188 -7.51 30.47 4.99
N ARG A 189 -6.91 29.53 4.23
CA ARG A 189 -7.01 29.48 2.77
C ARG A 189 -8.25 28.72 2.29
N CYS A 190 -8.51 27.55 2.87
CA CYS A 190 -9.68 26.73 2.51
C CYS A 190 -10.96 27.30 3.13
N LEU A 191 -10.85 28.18 4.12
CA LEU A 191 -11.95 28.79 4.88
C LEU A 191 -12.88 27.75 5.47
N THR A 192 -12.31 26.75 6.13
CA THR A 192 -13.06 25.65 6.75
C THR A 192 -12.31 25.06 7.94
N ALA A 193 -13.07 24.48 8.85
CA ALA A 193 -12.58 23.59 9.88
C ALA A 193 -11.98 22.34 9.23
N ILE A 194 -10.90 21.83 9.81
CA ILE A 194 -10.28 20.53 9.47
C ILE A 194 -10.15 19.70 10.75
N SER A 195 -10.16 18.39 10.63
CA SER A 195 -9.98 17.50 11.77
C SER A 195 -8.49 17.39 12.17
N ASP A 196 -8.21 17.00 13.42
CA ASP A 196 -6.84 16.91 13.95
C ASP A 196 -5.95 16.02 13.09
N ILE A 197 -6.50 14.93 12.56
CA ILE A 197 -5.79 14.01 11.69
C ILE A 197 -5.53 14.55 10.27
N GLU A 198 -6.16 15.66 9.87
CA GLU A 198 -5.91 16.37 8.60
C GLU A 198 -4.86 17.48 8.74
N VAL A 199 -4.20 17.55 9.90
CA VAL A 199 -3.13 18.50 10.20
C VAL A 199 -1.77 17.79 10.08
N ASP A 200 -0.98 18.21 9.11
CA ASP A 200 0.41 17.76 8.97
C ASP A 200 1.32 18.65 9.84
N HIS A 201 2.02 18.07 10.80
CA HIS A 201 3.02 18.79 11.57
C HIS A 201 4.36 18.78 10.86
N LYS A 202 4.91 19.97 10.60
CA LYS A 202 6.22 20.16 9.97
C LYS A 202 7.11 21.00 10.88
N ASP A 203 8.40 20.72 10.86
CA ASP A 203 9.39 21.53 11.55
C ASP A 203 9.63 22.83 10.78
N ASP A 204 9.08 23.92 11.29
CA ASP A 204 9.27 25.27 10.74
C ASP A 204 10.30 26.05 11.52
N SER A 205 11.06 26.89 10.81
CA SER A 205 12.01 27.82 11.42
C SER A 205 11.31 29.11 11.80
N GLY A 206 11.13 29.30 13.08
CA GLY A 206 10.48 30.48 13.68
C GLY A 206 11.40 31.25 14.62
N GLU A 207 10.76 31.98 15.53
CA GLU A 207 11.38 32.75 16.60
C GLU A 207 10.76 32.38 17.95
N PHE A 208 11.56 32.35 19.00
CA PHE A 208 11.09 32.20 20.36
C PHE A 208 11.46 33.46 21.15
N VAL A 209 10.45 34.25 21.51
CA VAL A 209 10.63 35.60 22.08
C VAL A 209 10.19 35.62 23.52
N SER A 210 11.05 36.06 24.42
CA SER A 210 10.72 36.30 25.82
C SER A 210 10.31 37.77 26.02
N ILE A 211 9.11 37.98 26.57
CA ILE A 211 8.45 39.29 26.66
C ILE A 211 8.09 39.59 28.13
N LYS A 212 8.48 40.77 28.61
CA LYS A 212 8.12 41.27 29.97
C LYS A 212 6.74 41.88 29.94
N TYR A 213 5.78 41.27 30.69
CA TYR A 213 4.49 41.85 31.02
C TYR A 213 4.53 42.60 32.33
N GLY A 214 3.64 43.57 32.48
CA GLY A 214 3.55 44.37 33.71
C GLY A 214 4.48 45.56 33.79
N ASP A 215 4.57 46.14 34.97
CA ASP A 215 5.36 47.30 35.38
C ASP A 215 6.29 46.96 36.53
N ASP A 216 6.77 47.97 37.23
CA ASP A 216 7.73 47.79 38.33
C ASP A 216 7.12 47.10 39.57
N ASP A 217 5.82 47.18 39.79
CA ASP A 217 5.15 46.59 40.95
C ASP A 217 4.78 45.10 40.76
N VAL A 218 4.26 44.75 39.58
CA VAL A 218 3.92 43.38 39.23
C VAL A 218 4.40 43.11 37.80
N ASN A 219 5.43 42.27 37.65
CA ASN A 219 5.91 41.88 36.35
C ASN A 219 6.20 40.38 36.25
N ILE A 220 6.06 39.85 35.05
CA ILE A 220 6.34 38.45 34.72
C ILE A 220 6.84 38.38 33.30
N THR A 221 7.83 37.50 33.04
CA THR A 221 8.34 37.28 31.70
C THR A 221 7.75 35.99 31.14
N ILE A 222 7.06 36.09 30.00
CA ILE A 222 6.56 34.93 29.23
C ILE A 222 7.47 34.67 28.02
N ALA A 223 7.39 33.48 27.46
CA ALA A 223 8.06 33.15 26.19
C ALA A 223 7.03 32.57 25.20
N THR A 224 7.13 33.00 23.92
CA THR A 224 6.18 32.56 22.89
C THR A 224 6.81 32.51 21.50
N THR A 225 6.31 31.60 20.66
CA THR A 225 6.57 31.56 19.22
C THR A 225 5.56 32.37 18.42
N ARG A 226 4.43 32.76 19.05
CA ARG A 226 3.27 33.43 18.44
C ARG A 226 2.99 34.78 19.13
N ALA A 227 3.93 35.72 18.95
CA ALA A 227 3.82 37.04 19.63
C ALA A 227 2.57 37.84 19.24
N GLU A 228 2.03 37.63 18.03
CA GLU A 228 0.78 38.28 17.56
C GLU A 228 -0.43 37.92 18.44
N THR A 229 -0.47 36.69 18.98
CA THR A 229 -1.62 36.22 19.75
C THR A 229 -1.68 36.84 21.17
N MET A 230 -0.56 37.41 21.66
CA MET A 230 -0.53 38.07 22.96
C MET A 230 -1.60 39.18 23.10
N LEU A 231 -1.98 39.81 21.99
CA LEU A 231 -2.98 40.86 21.98
C LEU A 231 -4.36 40.37 22.50
N GLY A 232 -4.59 39.07 22.44
CA GLY A 232 -5.80 38.40 22.93
C GLY A 232 -5.61 37.67 24.27
N ASP A 233 -4.49 37.86 24.98
CA ASP A 233 -4.27 37.16 26.24
C ASP A 233 -5.32 37.53 27.30
N GLY A 234 -5.93 36.52 27.89
CA GLY A 234 -6.86 36.66 28.99
C GLY A 234 -6.24 36.39 30.36
N ALA A 235 -5.09 35.73 30.42
CA ALA A 235 -4.35 35.44 31.66
C ALA A 235 -2.87 35.13 31.35
N VAL A 236 -2.08 35.06 32.43
CA VAL A 236 -0.77 34.38 32.44
C VAL A 236 -0.88 33.19 33.39
N ALA A 237 -0.45 32.01 32.95
CA ALA A 237 -0.46 30.79 33.77
C ALA A 237 0.95 30.44 34.24
N VAL A 238 1.05 29.93 35.49
CA VAL A 238 2.29 29.40 36.07
C VAL A 238 2.00 28.07 36.76
N ASN A 239 3.01 27.24 36.94
CA ASN A 239 2.81 25.99 37.69
C ASN A 239 2.61 26.29 39.18
N PRO A 240 1.61 25.67 39.88
CA PRO A 240 1.37 25.90 41.29
C PRO A 240 2.55 25.55 42.20
N ASN A 241 3.45 24.69 41.73
CA ASN A 241 4.62 24.27 42.49
C ASN A 241 5.88 25.07 42.13
N ASP A 242 5.79 26.07 41.25
CA ASP A 242 6.94 26.91 40.85
C ASP A 242 7.13 28.06 41.88
N GLU A 243 8.13 27.90 42.72
CA GLU A 243 8.45 28.90 43.76
C GLU A 243 8.80 30.29 43.21
N ARG A 244 9.26 30.38 41.95
CA ARG A 244 9.60 31.63 41.28
C ARG A 244 8.40 32.57 41.16
N TYR A 245 7.21 31.99 40.93
CA TYR A 245 5.99 32.75 40.60
C TYR A 245 4.86 32.63 41.62
N LYS A 246 5.00 31.80 42.64
CA LYS A 246 3.97 31.49 43.62
C LYS A 246 3.43 32.76 44.28
N HIS A 247 4.29 33.76 44.52
CA HIS A 247 3.95 35.04 45.12
C HIS A 247 3.12 35.96 44.18
N LEU A 248 3.07 35.66 42.88
CA LEU A 248 2.32 36.42 41.87
C LEU A 248 0.93 35.84 41.60
N VAL A 249 0.67 34.60 41.95
CA VAL A 249 -0.64 33.95 41.73
C VAL A 249 -1.75 34.75 42.38
N GLY A 250 -2.84 34.99 41.63
CA GLY A 250 -3.99 35.81 42.09
C GLY A 250 -3.83 37.31 41.89
N LYS A 251 -2.61 37.79 41.55
CA LYS A 251 -2.40 39.18 41.16
C LYS A 251 -2.79 39.41 39.70
N LYS A 252 -2.90 40.71 39.33
CA LYS A 252 -3.10 41.09 37.93
C LYS A 252 -1.83 41.73 37.40
N VAL A 253 -1.55 41.49 36.12
CA VAL A 253 -0.43 42.07 35.42
C VAL A 253 -0.90 42.83 34.17
N LEU A 254 -0.25 43.96 33.87
CA LEU A 254 -0.57 44.78 32.70
C LEU A 254 -0.09 44.09 31.42
N LEU A 255 -1.01 43.82 30.49
CA LEU A 255 -0.72 43.30 29.16
C LEU A 255 -0.16 44.45 28.27
N PRO A 256 1.08 44.36 27.77
CA PRO A 256 1.64 45.41 26.92
C PRO A 256 0.85 45.59 25.63
N LEU A 257 0.90 46.77 25.04
CA LEU A 257 0.25 47.16 23.76
C LEU A 257 -1.27 47.24 23.76
N VAL A 258 -1.95 46.64 24.72
CA VAL A 258 -3.43 46.62 24.82
C VAL A 258 -3.93 47.36 26.08
N ASP A 259 -3.02 47.62 27.02
CA ASP A 259 -3.30 48.30 28.31
C ASP A 259 -4.41 47.63 29.12
N ARG A 260 -4.48 46.31 29.10
CA ARG A 260 -5.47 45.49 29.80
C ARG A 260 -4.82 44.77 31.00
N MET A 261 -5.50 44.78 32.14
CA MET A 261 -5.08 44.03 33.34
C MET A 261 -5.58 42.61 33.29
N ILE A 262 -4.68 41.61 33.18
CA ILE A 262 -5.00 40.19 33.13
C ILE A 262 -4.55 39.47 34.42
N PRO A 263 -5.25 38.41 34.88
CA PRO A 263 -4.88 37.68 36.09
C PRO A 263 -3.68 36.75 35.83
N ILE A 264 -2.89 36.51 36.88
CA ILE A 264 -1.90 35.42 36.95
C ILE A 264 -2.57 34.25 37.65
N ILE A 265 -2.73 33.13 36.96
CA ILE A 265 -3.40 31.89 37.41
C ILE A 265 -2.38 30.77 37.65
N ALA A 266 -2.75 29.78 38.46
CA ALA A 266 -1.94 28.61 38.70
C ALA A 266 -2.59 27.41 38.03
N ASP A 267 -1.86 26.71 37.14
CA ASP A 267 -2.35 25.51 36.45
C ASP A 267 -1.23 24.46 36.29
N GLU A 268 -1.57 23.20 36.57
CA GLU A 268 -0.63 22.06 36.54
C GLU A 268 -0.16 21.71 35.12
N LEU A 269 -0.86 22.15 34.08
CA LEU A 269 -0.43 21.96 32.69
C LEU A 269 0.81 22.78 32.31
N VAL A 270 1.17 23.78 33.09
CA VAL A 270 2.36 24.59 32.83
C VAL A 270 3.61 23.83 33.21
N ASP A 271 4.49 23.58 32.23
CA ASP A 271 5.81 23.02 32.49
C ASP A 271 6.75 24.12 33.03
N PRO A 272 7.23 24.02 34.29
CA PRO A 272 8.10 25.04 34.90
C PRO A 272 9.48 25.11 34.25
N ASP A 273 9.92 24.07 33.55
CA ASP A 273 11.24 23.97 32.92
C ASP A 273 11.23 24.44 31.44
N PHE A 274 10.05 24.63 30.86
CA PHE A 274 9.93 25.10 29.49
C PHE A 274 9.90 26.63 29.40
N GLY A 275 10.76 27.21 28.59
CA GLY A 275 10.84 28.65 28.34
C GLY A 275 11.18 29.44 29.60
N THR A 276 10.25 30.24 30.07
CA THR A 276 10.39 31.00 31.33
C THR A 276 9.67 30.34 32.53
N GLY A 277 8.91 29.26 32.27
CA GLY A 277 8.01 28.65 33.26
C GLY A 277 6.69 29.44 33.46
N ALA A 278 6.50 30.53 32.70
CA ALA A 278 5.26 31.29 32.65
C ALA A 278 4.72 31.31 31.23
N VAL A 279 3.47 30.96 31.05
CA VAL A 279 2.79 30.82 29.77
C VAL A 279 1.70 31.88 29.64
N LYS A 280 1.66 32.57 28.51
CA LYS A 280 0.54 33.43 28.14
C LYS A 280 -0.68 32.55 27.81
N VAL A 281 -1.86 32.94 28.21
CA VAL A 281 -3.11 32.21 27.97
C VAL A 281 -3.98 33.00 27.01
N THR A 282 -3.99 32.53 25.73
CA THR A 282 -4.85 33.07 24.66
C THR A 282 -5.94 32.06 24.33
N ALA A 283 -6.90 31.94 25.20
CA ALA A 283 -7.89 30.87 25.21
C ALA A 283 -8.78 30.80 23.96
N ALA A 284 -8.79 31.81 23.08
CA ALA A 284 -9.52 31.79 21.81
C ALA A 284 -8.65 31.33 20.62
N HIS A 285 -7.32 31.11 20.81
CA HIS A 285 -6.36 30.85 19.70
C HIS A 285 -5.35 29.75 20.01
N ASP A 286 -5.55 28.96 21.06
CA ASP A 286 -4.76 27.80 21.41
C ASP A 286 -5.59 26.75 22.14
N ALA A 287 -5.45 25.47 21.84
CA ALA A 287 -6.28 24.41 22.43
C ALA A 287 -5.97 24.19 23.92
N ASN A 288 -4.69 24.22 24.33
CA ASN A 288 -4.29 24.05 25.73
C ASN A 288 -4.70 25.29 26.55
N ASP A 289 -4.52 26.47 25.97
CA ASP A 289 -4.96 27.73 26.59
C ASP A 289 -6.48 27.78 26.75
N PHE A 290 -7.24 27.20 25.81
CA PHE A 290 -8.68 27.09 25.92
C PHE A 290 -9.11 26.22 27.11
N GLU A 291 -8.49 25.06 27.29
CA GLU A 291 -8.77 24.19 28.43
C GLU A 291 -8.44 24.85 29.77
N MET A 292 -7.26 25.49 29.85
CA MET A 292 -6.89 26.28 31.03
C MET A 292 -7.89 27.42 31.25
N GLY A 293 -8.23 28.13 30.19
CA GLY A 293 -9.17 29.25 30.24
C GLY A 293 -10.55 28.86 30.75
N MET A 294 -11.07 27.72 30.31
CA MET A 294 -12.36 27.21 30.76
C MET A 294 -12.34 26.80 32.23
N ARG A 295 -11.26 26.19 32.74
CA ARG A 295 -11.11 25.81 34.16
C ARG A 295 -11.07 27.03 35.09
N HIS A 296 -10.43 28.10 34.64
CA HIS A 296 -10.19 29.29 35.44
C HIS A 296 -11.13 30.46 35.11
N GLY A 297 -12.09 30.29 34.20
CA GLY A 297 -13.02 31.34 33.79
C GLY A 297 -12.33 32.53 33.12
N VAL A 298 -11.30 32.28 32.34
CA VAL A 298 -10.55 33.30 31.58
C VAL A 298 -11.37 33.82 30.43
N GLU A 299 -11.32 35.12 30.16
CA GLU A 299 -12.00 35.76 29.05
C GLU A 299 -11.49 35.22 27.67
N LEU A 300 -12.43 34.90 26.77
CA LEU A 300 -12.16 34.46 25.43
C LEU A 300 -12.10 35.67 24.48
N VAL A 301 -10.90 36.11 24.13
CA VAL A 301 -10.68 37.28 23.28
C VAL A 301 -10.31 36.83 21.86
N ILE A 302 -11.22 37.00 20.90
CA ILE A 302 -10.97 36.69 19.49
C ILE A 302 -10.25 37.87 18.84
N ILE A 303 -9.10 37.63 18.22
CA ILE A 303 -8.24 38.67 17.63
C ILE A 303 -7.89 38.42 16.17
N MET A 304 -8.46 37.40 15.56
CA MET A 304 -8.25 37.07 14.14
C MET A 304 -9.56 36.64 13.50
N ASN A 305 -9.79 37.06 12.24
CA ASN A 305 -10.89 36.59 11.43
C ASN A 305 -10.57 35.25 10.74
N GLU A 306 -11.50 34.75 9.90
CA GLU A 306 -11.36 33.48 9.18
C GLU A 306 -10.24 33.46 8.17
N HIS A 307 -9.74 34.59 7.71
CA HIS A 307 -8.62 34.72 6.78
C HIS A 307 -7.25 34.76 7.49
N GLY A 308 -7.23 34.72 8.82
CA GLY A 308 -6.00 34.86 9.60
C GLY A 308 -5.48 36.30 9.64
N VAL A 309 -6.36 37.27 9.42
CA VAL A 309 -6.07 38.71 9.51
C VAL A 309 -6.45 39.18 10.92
N MET A 310 -5.61 40.00 11.52
CA MET A 310 -5.82 40.56 12.83
C MET A 310 -7.08 41.46 12.84
N GLU A 311 -7.95 41.23 13.78
CA GLU A 311 -9.22 41.96 13.92
C GLU A 311 -9.70 42.00 15.37
N GLY A 312 -10.23 43.14 15.80
CA GLY A 312 -10.82 43.30 17.15
C GLY A 312 -9.79 43.49 18.28
N THR A 313 -8.52 43.72 17.97
CA THR A 313 -7.48 43.95 18.98
C THR A 313 -7.56 45.39 19.58
N GLY A 314 -8.16 46.30 18.83
CA GLY A 314 -8.20 47.73 19.19
C GLY A 314 -6.83 48.42 19.06
N THR A 315 -5.91 47.79 18.32
CA THR A 315 -4.54 48.28 18.12
C THR A 315 -4.27 48.63 16.66
N LYS A 316 -3.12 49.24 16.41
CA LYS A 316 -2.63 49.51 15.04
C LYS A 316 -2.35 48.29 14.20
N PHE A 317 -2.41 47.08 14.77
CA PHE A 317 -2.16 45.81 14.08
C PHE A 317 -3.41 45.22 13.43
N ASP A 318 -4.62 45.79 13.72
CA ASP A 318 -5.84 45.38 13.04
C ASP A 318 -5.72 45.56 11.52
N GLY A 319 -6.18 44.59 10.75
CA GLY A 319 -6.08 44.56 9.29
C GLY A 319 -4.77 43.95 8.74
N MET A 320 -3.79 43.62 9.59
CA MET A 320 -2.55 42.95 9.19
C MET A 320 -2.72 41.42 9.07
N ASP A 321 -2.02 40.80 8.12
CA ASP A 321 -1.84 39.36 8.13
C ASP A 321 -1.12 38.95 9.45
N ARG A 322 -1.49 37.79 10.01
CA ARG A 322 -0.98 37.30 11.29
C ARG A 322 0.54 37.21 11.35
N PHE A 323 1.22 36.82 10.25
CA PHE A 323 2.69 36.72 10.23
C PHE A 323 3.36 38.08 10.16
N ASP A 324 2.76 39.05 9.47
CA ASP A 324 3.25 40.42 9.45
C ASP A 324 2.97 41.12 10.78
N ALA A 325 1.83 40.87 11.40
CA ALA A 325 1.51 41.30 12.73
C ALA A 325 2.49 40.78 13.79
N ARG A 326 2.88 39.47 13.70
CA ARG A 326 3.87 38.85 14.58
C ARG A 326 5.18 39.66 14.58
N LYS A 327 5.69 39.98 13.40
CA LYS A 327 6.92 40.77 13.26
C LYS A 327 6.74 42.18 13.81
N ALA A 328 5.63 42.86 13.47
CA ALA A 328 5.35 44.23 13.90
C ALA A 328 5.15 44.35 15.41
N VAL A 329 4.50 43.37 16.04
CA VAL A 329 4.31 43.27 17.47
C VAL A 329 5.66 43.15 18.20
N VAL A 330 6.55 42.25 17.74
CA VAL A 330 7.90 42.07 18.34
C VAL A 330 8.73 43.34 18.18
N GLU A 331 8.69 44.01 17.03
CA GLU A 331 9.40 45.25 16.81
C GLU A 331 8.91 46.38 17.77
N GLU A 332 7.59 46.47 17.97
CA GLU A 332 7.07 47.48 18.87
C GLU A 332 7.43 47.21 20.35
N LEU A 333 7.34 45.95 20.78
CA LEU A 333 7.77 45.53 22.10
C LEU A 333 9.27 45.78 22.34
N ARG A 334 10.10 45.63 21.29
CA ARG A 334 11.53 45.93 21.37
C ARG A 334 11.77 47.43 21.54
N LYS A 335 11.00 48.29 20.85
CA LYS A 335 11.07 49.76 21.05
C LYS A 335 10.65 50.17 22.48
N LEU A 336 9.69 49.44 23.05
CA LEU A 336 9.26 49.67 24.41
C LEU A 336 10.16 49.02 25.49
N GLY A 337 11.27 48.39 25.11
CA GLY A 337 12.17 47.69 26.03
C GLY A 337 11.55 46.48 26.73
N ARG A 338 10.51 45.88 26.14
CA ARG A 338 9.79 44.74 26.70
C ARG A 338 10.32 43.38 26.25
N VAL A 339 11.17 43.33 25.22
CA VAL A 339 11.81 42.09 24.75
C VAL A 339 13.00 41.80 25.63
N VAL A 340 12.98 40.66 26.32
CA VAL A 340 14.06 40.22 27.23
C VAL A 340 15.12 39.38 26.50
N SER A 341 14.66 38.46 25.66
CA SER A 341 15.56 37.62 24.85
C SER A 341 14.84 37.12 23.58
N GLU A 342 15.61 36.82 22.60
CA GLU A 342 15.14 36.27 21.31
C GLU A 342 16.03 35.10 20.89
N LYS A 343 15.45 33.97 20.57
CA LYS A 343 16.14 32.82 19.99
C LYS A 343 15.75 32.68 18.54
N ARG A 344 16.72 32.82 17.62
CA ARG A 344 16.55 32.72 16.16
C ARG A 344 17.73 31.96 15.55
N PRO A 345 17.55 30.97 14.69
CA PRO A 345 16.27 30.31 14.40
C PRO A 345 15.80 29.47 15.60
N TYR A 346 14.50 29.32 15.76
CA TYR A 346 13.87 28.36 16.66
C TYR A 346 13.02 27.40 15.86
N VAL A 347 13.49 26.16 15.73
CA VAL A 347 12.79 25.12 15.00
C VAL A 347 11.77 24.47 15.93
N HIS A 348 10.52 24.39 15.49
CA HIS A 348 9.44 23.76 16.23
C HIS A 348 8.35 23.24 15.28
N ALA A 349 7.58 22.26 15.73
CA ALA A 349 6.50 21.67 14.97
C ALA A 349 5.35 22.67 14.79
N VAL A 350 4.93 22.91 13.55
CA VAL A 350 3.81 23.78 13.17
C VAL A 350 2.81 22.98 12.36
N GLY A 351 1.53 23.11 12.68
CA GLY A 351 0.44 22.45 11.98
C GLY A 351 0.16 23.08 10.61
N HIS A 352 0.08 22.27 9.58
CA HIS A 352 -0.26 22.65 8.21
C HIS A 352 -1.48 21.89 7.72
N CYS A 353 -2.30 22.53 6.91
CA CYS A 353 -3.42 21.88 6.25
C CYS A 353 -2.91 20.83 5.25
N GLN A 354 -3.26 19.56 5.44
CA GLN A 354 -2.87 18.46 4.56
C GLN A 354 -3.27 18.68 3.08
N ARG A 355 -4.30 19.50 2.83
CA ARG A 355 -4.85 19.71 1.49
C ARG A 355 -4.22 20.87 0.72
N CYS A 356 -3.76 21.90 1.40
CA CYS A 356 -3.24 23.11 0.74
C CYS A 356 -1.90 23.60 1.31
N GLU A 357 -1.34 22.89 2.29
CA GLU A 357 -0.06 23.17 2.95
C GLU A 357 0.02 24.52 3.70
N THR A 358 -1.10 25.25 3.80
CA THR A 358 -1.18 26.50 4.56
C THR A 358 -1.10 26.20 6.05
N THR A 359 -0.32 26.98 6.80
CA THR A 359 -0.30 26.94 8.28
C THR A 359 -1.71 27.14 8.82
N ILE A 360 -2.18 26.20 9.64
CA ILE A 360 -3.50 26.28 10.27
C ILE A 360 -3.53 27.32 11.38
N GLU A 361 -4.73 27.72 11.75
CA GLU A 361 -4.97 28.65 12.86
C GLU A 361 -5.95 28.00 13.86
N PRO A 362 -5.54 27.71 15.10
CA PRO A 362 -6.47 27.34 16.15
C PRO A 362 -7.43 28.50 16.39
N ARG A 363 -8.73 28.25 16.25
CA ARG A 363 -9.77 29.30 16.31
C ARG A 363 -10.99 28.81 17.06
N LEU A 364 -11.52 29.68 17.90
CA LEU A 364 -12.81 29.47 18.54
C LEU A 364 -13.92 29.54 17.49
N SER A 365 -14.74 28.50 17.38
CA SER A 365 -15.84 28.45 16.44
C SER A 365 -16.97 27.52 16.91
N LYS A 366 -18.20 27.87 16.54
CA LYS A 366 -19.38 27.07 16.83
C LYS A 366 -19.60 26.04 15.75
N GLN A 367 -19.30 24.77 16.05
CA GLN A 367 -19.27 23.65 15.11
C GLN A 367 -20.15 22.49 15.59
N TRP A 368 -20.43 21.54 14.70
CA TRP A 368 -21.08 20.28 15.01
C TRP A 368 -20.06 19.20 15.32
N PHE A 369 -20.29 18.41 16.38
CA PHE A 369 -19.40 17.38 16.88
C PHE A 369 -20.13 16.06 17.08
N VAL A 370 -19.39 14.95 16.89
CA VAL A 370 -19.77 13.61 17.35
C VAL A 370 -19.05 13.31 18.66
N LYS A 371 -19.80 12.91 19.70
CA LYS A 371 -19.24 12.30 20.93
C LYS A 371 -18.68 10.92 20.59
N VAL A 372 -17.37 10.83 20.46
CA VAL A 372 -16.74 9.59 19.97
C VAL A 372 -16.53 8.54 21.05
N ALA A 373 -16.40 8.91 22.32
CA ALA A 373 -16.00 7.99 23.39
C ALA A 373 -16.83 6.68 23.45
N PRO A 374 -18.19 6.69 23.44
CA PRO A 374 -18.94 5.44 23.46
C PRO A 374 -18.82 4.63 22.17
N LEU A 375 -18.65 5.30 21.02
CA LEU A 375 -18.48 4.64 19.71
C LEU A 375 -17.09 4.04 19.57
N ALA A 376 -16.07 4.77 19.99
CA ALA A 376 -14.68 4.33 20.01
C ALA A 376 -14.48 3.14 20.94
N LYS A 377 -15.11 3.17 22.13
CA LYS A 377 -15.08 2.01 23.03
C LYS A 377 -15.66 0.77 22.38
N ALA A 378 -16.79 0.85 21.69
CA ALA A 378 -17.38 -0.28 20.99
C ALA A 378 -16.46 -0.80 19.87
N ALA A 379 -15.77 0.10 19.14
CA ALA A 379 -14.79 -0.25 18.12
C ALA A 379 -13.56 -0.95 18.72
N ALA A 380 -13.03 -0.46 19.84
CA ALA A 380 -11.93 -1.08 20.55
C ALA A 380 -12.29 -2.48 21.09
N ASP A 381 -13.47 -2.59 21.71
CA ASP A 381 -13.95 -3.86 22.27
C ASP A 381 -14.12 -4.94 21.18
N ALA A 382 -14.60 -4.57 19.99
CA ALA A 382 -14.76 -5.53 18.86
C ALA A 382 -13.42 -6.13 18.36
N VAL A 383 -12.31 -5.40 18.51
CA VAL A 383 -10.97 -5.92 18.22
C VAL A 383 -10.44 -6.72 19.41
N ARG A 384 -10.61 -6.23 20.64
CA ARG A 384 -10.14 -6.92 21.87
C ARG A 384 -10.79 -8.28 22.08
N ASP A 385 -12.07 -8.41 21.76
CA ASP A 385 -12.82 -9.68 21.91
C ASP A 385 -12.70 -10.62 20.69
N GLY A 386 -11.93 -10.21 19.68
CA GLY A 386 -11.61 -11.02 18.50
C GLY A 386 -12.70 -11.10 17.45
N ARG A 387 -13.79 -10.33 17.56
CA ARG A 387 -14.80 -10.19 16.49
C ARG A 387 -14.23 -9.62 15.21
N VAL A 388 -13.23 -8.74 15.34
CA VAL A 388 -12.49 -8.16 14.23
C VAL A 388 -11.00 -8.41 14.47
N LYS A 389 -10.30 -8.93 13.46
CA LYS A 389 -8.86 -9.15 13.49
C LYS A 389 -8.13 -8.06 12.72
N ILE A 390 -6.96 -7.68 13.19
CA ILE A 390 -6.03 -6.79 12.47
C ILE A 390 -4.86 -7.64 11.99
N GLU A 391 -4.59 -7.59 10.70
CA GLU A 391 -3.46 -8.26 10.05
C GLU A 391 -2.56 -7.20 9.38
N PRO A 392 -1.28 -7.11 9.74
CA PRO A 392 -0.58 -7.94 10.73
C PRO A 392 -0.93 -7.51 12.17
N GLU A 393 -0.90 -8.46 13.11
CA GLU A 393 -1.28 -8.26 14.52
C GLU A 393 -0.45 -7.17 15.22
N GLU A 394 0.78 -6.96 14.78
CA GLU A 394 1.71 -5.94 15.28
C GLU A 394 1.19 -4.49 15.11
N MET A 395 0.19 -4.29 14.27
CA MET A 395 -0.49 -2.99 14.11
C MET A 395 -1.58 -2.73 15.15
N SER A 396 -2.00 -3.74 15.91
CA SER A 396 -3.06 -3.62 16.92
C SER A 396 -2.73 -2.64 18.07
N PRO A 397 -1.50 -2.59 18.62
CA PRO A 397 -1.17 -1.59 19.65
C PRO A 397 -1.37 -0.14 19.16
N ARG A 398 -1.00 0.14 17.91
CA ARG A 398 -1.18 1.46 17.30
C ARG A 398 -2.67 1.81 17.13
N TYR A 399 -3.49 0.82 16.78
CA TYR A 399 -4.95 0.98 16.71
C TYR A 399 -5.52 1.40 18.08
N PHE A 400 -5.13 0.69 19.16
CA PHE A 400 -5.64 0.94 20.51
C PHE A 400 -5.16 2.28 21.07
N GLU A 401 -3.89 2.62 20.89
CA GLU A 401 -3.34 3.91 21.30
C GLU A 401 -4.18 5.08 20.79
N TRP A 402 -4.62 4.98 19.55
CA TRP A 402 -5.40 6.05 18.94
C TRP A 402 -6.88 6.00 19.32
N VAL A 403 -7.52 4.82 19.30
CA VAL A 403 -8.96 4.67 19.58
C VAL A 403 -9.29 5.01 21.04
N ASP A 404 -8.41 4.63 21.96
CA ASP A 404 -8.62 4.90 23.40
C ASP A 404 -8.43 6.38 23.77
N ASN A 405 -7.76 7.18 22.92
CA ASN A 405 -7.46 8.60 23.16
C ASN A 405 -8.17 9.54 22.18
N MET A 406 -9.19 9.08 21.46
CA MET A 406 -9.92 9.93 20.52
C MET A 406 -10.66 11.08 21.20
N HIS A 407 -10.48 12.28 20.66
CA HIS A 407 -11.31 13.45 20.98
C HIS A 407 -12.58 13.50 20.16
N ASP A 408 -13.57 14.28 20.62
CA ASP A 408 -14.82 14.48 19.90
C ASP A 408 -14.56 14.99 18.48
N TRP A 409 -15.21 14.37 17.52
CA TRP A 409 -14.97 14.62 16.10
C TRP A 409 -15.79 15.81 15.59
N CYS A 410 -15.12 16.87 15.14
CA CYS A 410 -15.74 17.99 14.43
C CYS A 410 -16.17 17.53 13.03
N ILE A 411 -17.48 17.54 12.76
CA ILE A 411 -18.07 17.03 11.52
C ILE A 411 -18.57 18.10 10.56
N SER A 412 -18.60 19.37 10.92
CA SER A 412 -19.03 20.46 10.04
C SER A 412 -17.87 21.05 9.24
N ARG A 413 -18.15 21.35 7.98
CA ARG A 413 -17.21 21.95 7.03
C ARG A 413 -17.90 23.10 6.29
N GLN A 414 -17.23 24.26 6.20
CA GLN A 414 -17.70 25.48 5.55
C GLN A 414 -17.45 25.42 4.04
N LEU A 415 -17.87 24.33 3.44
CA LEU A 415 -17.75 24.04 2.01
C LEU A 415 -19.12 24.10 1.32
N TRP A 416 -19.10 24.10 0.00
CA TRP A 416 -20.32 23.97 -0.80
C TRP A 416 -20.51 22.54 -1.34
N TRP A 417 -19.41 21.83 -1.57
CA TRP A 417 -19.40 20.47 -2.08
C TRP A 417 -19.39 19.45 -0.93
N GLY A 418 -20.44 18.65 -0.85
CA GLY A 418 -20.65 17.62 0.18
C GLY A 418 -22.11 17.50 0.63
N HIS A 419 -22.36 16.59 1.56
CA HIS A 419 -23.67 16.39 2.18
C HIS A 419 -24.00 17.55 3.12
N ARG A 420 -25.02 18.34 2.80
CA ARG A 420 -25.45 19.41 3.70
C ARG A 420 -25.95 18.85 5.03
N ILE A 421 -25.57 19.51 6.10
CA ILE A 421 -26.04 19.17 7.45
C ILE A 421 -27.57 19.26 7.50
N PRO A 422 -28.27 18.17 7.93
CA PRO A 422 -29.73 18.11 7.85
C PRO A 422 -30.43 18.79 9.03
N VAL A 423 -29.86 19.93 9.48
CA VAL A 423 -30.39 20.74 10.58
C VAL A 423 -31.01 22.00 10.01
N PHE A 424 -32.17 22.36 10.55
CA PHE A 424 -32.91 23.52 10.12
C PHE A 424 -33.25 24.41 11.33
N TYR A 425 -33.09 25.71 11.17
CA TYR A 425 -33.28 26.71 12.17
C TYR A 425 -34.56 27.48 11.89
N GLY A 426 -35.46 27.50 12.85
CA GLY A 426 -36.69 28.25 12.81
C GLY A 426 -36.49 29.75 13.16
N PRO A 427 -37.49 30.58 12.84
CA PRO A 427 -37.39 32.03 13.02
C PRO A 427 -37.27 32.48 14.49
N ASN A 428 -37.66 31.66 15.45
CA ASN A 428 -37.55 31.94 16.87
C ASN A 428 -36.40 31.15 17.55
N GLY A 429 -35.50 30.58 16.78
CA GLY A 429 -34.35 29.80 17.27
C GLY A 429 -34.62 28.32 17.51
N GLU A 430 -35.74 27.80 17.02
CA GLU A 430 -36.03 26.36 17.03
C GLU A 430 -35.02 25.62 16.16
N VAL A 431 -34.64 24.41 16.59
CA VAL A 431 -33.70 23.53 15.87
C VAL A 431 -34.38 22.20 15.59
N ILE A 432 -34.47 21.82 14.33
CA ILE A 432 -34.99 20.51 13.95
C ILE A 432 -33.97 19.75 13.05
N VAL A 433 -33.96 18.44 13.15
CA VAL A 433 -33.17 17.56 12.32
C VAL A 433 -34.09 16.74 11.44
N CYS A 434 -33.95 16.89 10.11
CA CYS A 434 -34.77 16.18 9.16
C CYS A 434 -34.05 14.92 8.65
N GLY A 435 -34.77 13.79 8.70
CA GLY A 435 -34.36 12.56 8.02
C GLY A 435 -34.60 12.62 6.50
N PRO A 436 -34.25 11.56 5.74
CA PRO A 436 -34.28 11.57 4.28
C PRO A 436 -35.67 11.83 3.67
N ASP A 437 -36.74 11.41 4.34
CA ASP A 437 -38.12 11.53 3.87
C ASP A 437 -38.91 12.63 4.59
N GLU A 438 -38.23 13.50 5.36
CA GLU A 438 -38.80 14.58 6.12
C GLU A 438 -38.50 15.93 5.49
N GLN A 439 -39.42 16.85 5.62
CA GLN A 439 -39.25 18.22 5.15
C GLN A 439 -39.37 19.19 6.34
N ALA A 440 -38.50 20.19 6.36
CA ALA A 440 -38.56 21.25 7.34
C ALA A 440 -39.83 22.10 7.11
N PRO A 441 -40.45 22.64 8.18
CA PRO A 441 -41.55 23.57 8.04
C PRO A 441 -41.19 24.82 7.24
N ALA A 442 -42.18 25.45 6.64
CA ALA A 442 -41.95 26.70 5.91
C ALA A 442 -41.36 27.78 6.81
N GLY A 443 -40.38 28.51 6.30
CA GLY A 443 -39.67 29.56 7.04
C GLY A 443 -38.44 29.10 7.82
N TYR A 444 -38.15 27.80 7.85
CA TYR A 444 -36.89 27.31 8.40
C TYR A 444 -35.75 27.40 7.39
N THR A 445 -34.57 27.72 7.90
CA THR A 445 -33.34 27.81 7.08
C THR A 445 -32.41 26.63 7.39
N GLN A 446 -31.97 25.92 6.37
CA GLN A 446 -31.02 24.80 6.52
C GLN A 446 -29.62 25.32 6.88
N ASP A 447 -28.94 24.58 7.74
CA ASP A 447 -27.52 24.82 8.08
C ASP A 447 -26.69 24.98 6.78
N PRO A 448 -25.85 26.04 6.67
CA PRO A 448 -25.07 26.30 5.45
C PRO A 448 -23.92 25.31 5.24
N ASP A 449 -23.48 24.66 6.30
CA ASP A 449 -22.32 23.78 6.29
C ASP A 449 -22.64 22.41 5.70
N VAL A 450 -21.60 21.73 5.26
CA VAL A 450 -21.65 20.32 4.84
C VAL A 450 -20.96 19.44 5.87
N LEU A 451 -21.22 18.13 5.81
CA LEU A 451 -20.55 17.16 6.65
C LEU A 451 -19.12 16.89 6.16
N ASP A 452 -18.25 16.52 7.08
CA ASP A 452 -16.92 15.96 6.79
C ASP A 452 -17.06 14.77 5.83
N THR A 453 -16.21 14.70 4.82
CA THR A 453 -16.12 13.59 3.87
C THR A 453 -16.10 12.24 4.58
N TRP A 454 -15.32 12.13 5.64
CA TRP A 454 -15.18 10.89 6.40
C TRP A 454 -16.48 10.43 7.10
N PHE A 455 -17.47 11.33 7.27
CA PHE A 455 -18.78 10.96 7.82
C PHE A 455 -19.57 10.05 6.86
N SER A 456 -19.60 10.38 5.58
CA SER A 456 -20.23 9.52 4.56
C SER A 456 -19.39 8.28 4.26
N SER A 457 -18.06 8.44 4.16
CA SER A 457 -17.14 7.35 3.87
C SER A 457 -17.13 6.28 4.97
N ALA A 458 -17.44 6.67 6.22
CA ALA A 458 -17.59 5.74 7.34
C ALA A 458 -18.80 4.78 7.21
N LEU A 459 -19.74 5.08 6.34
CA LEU A 459 -20.93 4.25 6.12
C LEU A 459 -20.73 3.23 5.00
N TRP A 460 -19.61 3.29 4.30
CA TRP A 460 -19.33 2.56 3.07
C TRP A 460 -19.64 1.07 3.12
N PRO A 461 -19.28 0.30 4.17
CA PRO A 461 -19.52 -1.17 4.18
C PRO A 461 -20.98 -1.59 4.17
N PHE A 462 -21.92 -0.72 4.53
CA PHE A 462 -23.34 -1.06 4.62
C PHE A 462 -24.23 -0.14 3.79
N SER A 463 -23.85 1.13 3.59
CA SER A 463 -24.61 2.04 2.73
C SER A 463 -24.57 1.63 1.26
N THR A 464 -23.44 1.11 0.79
CA THR A 464 -23.27 0.56 -0.57
C THR A 464 -24.10 -0.70 -0.82
N LEU A 465 -24.46 -1.42 0.24
CA LEU A 465 -25.34 -2.59 0.18
C LEU A 465 -26.84 -2.24 0.38
N GLY A 466 -27.15 -0.94 0.41
CA GLY A 466 -28.51 -0.43 0.41
C GLY A 466 -29.09 -0.02 1.77
N TRP A 467 -28.31 -0.10 2.88
CA TRP A 467 -28.77 0.42 4.16
C TRP A 467 -29.14 1.93 4.02
N PRO A 468 -30.24 2.42 4.63
CA PRO A 468 -31.03 1.83 5.72
C PRO A 468 -32.13 0.86 5.28
N ALA A 469 -32.28 0.54 4.00
CA ALA A 469 -33.24 -0.45 3.54
C ALA A 469 -32.77 -1.88 3.86
N ASP A 470 -33.73 -2.79 4.07
CA ASP A 470 -33.47 -4.21 4.33
C ASP A 470 -33.32 -4.98 3.00
N THR A 471 -32.17 -4.79 2.32
CA THR A 471 -31.90 -5.37 0.99
C THR A 471 -31.35 -6.80 1.05
N ASP A 472 -31.53 -7.57 -0.03
CA ASP A 472 -30.91 -8.90 -0.17
C ASP A 472 -29.39 -8.82 -0.17
N ASP A 473 -28.82 -7.76 -0.75
CA ASP A 473 -27.37 -7.50 -0.75
C ASP A 473 -26.83 -7.29 0.66
N LEU A 474 -27.52 -6.47 1.47
CA LEU A 474 -27.14 -6.24 2.87
C LEU A 474 -27.16 -7.51 3.70
N LYS A 475 -28.20 -8.34 3.51
CA LYS A 475 -28.34 -9.65 4.20
C LYS A 475 -27.25 -10.62 3.82
N LYS A 476 -26.87 -10.65 2.56
CA LYS A 476 -25.91 -11.61 2.00
C LYS A 476 -24.47 -11.21 2.23
N PHE A 477 -24.12 -9.95 1.96
CA PHE A 477 -22.76 -9.49 1.80
C PHE A 477 -22.21 -8.68 2.98
N TYR A 478 -23.05 -8.33 3.98
CA TYR A 478 -22.59 -7.72 5.21
C TYR A 478 -22.42 -8.77 6.33
N PRO A 479 -21.30 -8.78 7.09
CA PRO A 479 -20.17 -7.85 7.04
C PRO A 479 -19.23 -8.10 5.87
N THR A 480 -18.44 -7.08 5.51
CA THR A 480 -17.27 -7.25 4.64
C THR A 480 -16.35 -8.33 5.19
N SER A 481 -15.91 -9.27 4.36
CA SER A 481 -15.08 -10.39 4.77
C SER A 481 -13.68 -9.93 5.17
N VAL A 482 -13.07 -9.13 4.31
CA VAL A 482 -11.74 -8.54 4.51
C VAL A 482 -11.78 -7.09 4.04
N LEU A 483 -11.39 -6.17 4.88
CA LEU A 483 -11.10 -4.79 4.51
C LEU A 483 -9.61 -4.68 4.24
N VAL A 484 -9.22 -4.43 3.00
CA VAL A 484 -7.82 -4.19 2.61
C VAL A 484 -7.60 -2.69 2.49
N THR A 485 -6.54 -2.17 3.08
CA THR A 485 -6.18 -0.76 2.95
C THR A 485 -4.75 -0.47 3.40
N GLY A 486 -4.19 0.67 3.01
CA GLY A 486 -2.96 1.18 3.56
C GLY A 486 -3.09 1.53 5.05
N TYR A 487 -2.04 1.31 5.82
CA TYR A 487 -2.05 1.61 7.26
C TYR A 487 -2.23 3.11 7.57
N ASP A 488 -1.97 3.98 6.60
CA ASP A 488 -2.04 5.44 6.74
C ASP A 488 -3.47 5.98 6.89
N ILE A 489 -4.48 5.24 6.41
CA ILE A 489 -5.90 5.59 6.59
C ILE A 489 -6.62 4.76 7.66
N LEU A 490 -5.87 4.02 8.49
CA LEU A 490 -6.42 3.24 9.59
C LEU A 490 -7.29 4.09 10.52
N PHE A 491 -6.81 5.29 10.88
CA PHE A 491 -7.51 6.19 11.80
C PHE A 491 -8.57 7.06 11.09
N PHE A 492 -8.30 7.45 9.85
CA PHE A 492 -9.20 8.30 9.09
C PHE A 492 -10.47 7.57 8.68
N TRP A 493 -10.33 6.33 8.23
CA TRP A 493 -11.41 5.58 7.60
C TRP A 493 -11.82 4.34 8.38
N VAL A 494 -10.88 3.46 8.70
CA VAL A 494 -11.19 2.16 9.30
C VAL A 494 -11.86 2.30 10.66
N VAL A 495 -11.30 3.09 11.56
CA VAL A 495 -11.88 3.30 12.91
C VAL A 495 -13.26 3.95 12.80
N ARG A 496 -13.45 4.90 11.89
CA ARG A 496 -14.74 5.55 11.70
C ARG A 496 -15.78 4.59 11.13
N MET A 497 -15.41 3.70 10.21
CA MET A 497 -16.30 2.62 9.76
C MET A 497 -16.66 1.67 10.89
N MET A 498 -15.70 1.33 11.76
CA MET A 498 -15.97 0.52 12.96
C MET A 498 -17.01 1.19 13.87
N MET A 499 -16.82 2.48 14.21
CA MET A 499 -17.74 3.23 15.05
C MET A 499 -19.14 3.29 14.45
N MET A 500 -19.25 3.72 13.19
CA MET A 500 -20.54 3.91 12.53
C MET A 500 -21.22 2.58 12.20
N GLY A 501 -20.47 1.56 11.78
CA GLY A 501 -20.99 0.24 11.48
C GLY A 501 -21.58 -0.45 12.72
N LEU A 502 -20.84 -0.48 13.82
CA LEU A 502 -21.33 -1.05 15.08
C LEU A 502 -22.57 -0.31 15.60
N PHE A 503 -22.64 1.01 15.44
CA PHE A 503 -23.80 1.81 15.82
C PHE A 503 -25.01 1.57 14.89
N ALA A 504 -24.80 1.57 13.59
CA ALA A 504 -25.87 1.46 12.58
C ALA A 504 -26.48 0.07 12.51
N MET A 505 -25.67 -0.98 12.77
CA MET A 505 -26.00 -2.40 12.58
C MET A 505 -26.13 -3.15 13.91
N ASP A 506 -26.60 -2.44 14.97
CA ASP A 506 -26.94 -3.00 16.29
C ASP A 506 -25.83 -3.88 16.89
N GLY A 507 -24.59 -3.41 16.82
CA GLY A 507 -23.40 -4.07 17.37
C GLY A 507 -22.76 -5.10 16.45
N LYS A 508 -23.28 -5.35 15.25
CA LYS A 508 -22.62 -6.22 14.26
C LYS A 508 -21.48 -5.46 13.60
N GLN A 509 -20.30 -6.05 13.60
CA GLN A 509 -19.09 -5.44 13.04
C GLN A 509 -19.19 -5.20 11.53
N PRO A 510 -18.53 -4.15 10.98
CA PRO A 510 -18.59 -3.87 9.55
C PRO A 510 -17.70 -4.79 8.70
N PHE A 511 -16.69 -5.40 9.29
CA PHE A 511 -15.78 -6.36 8.64
C PHE A 511 -15.21 -7.36 9.66
N ASN A 512 -14.72 -8.50 9.16
CA ASN A 512 -14.16 -9.56 10.00
C ASN A 512 -12.64 -9.42 10.17
N VAL A 513 -11.96 -8.98 9.11
CA VAL A 513 -10.50 -8.79 9.08
C VAL A 513 -10.18 -7.42 8.51
N ILE A 514 -9.24 -6.74 9.14
CA ILE A 514 -8.59 -5.52 8.65
C ILE A 514 -7.19 -5.93 8.18
N ALA A 515 -6.97 -6.03 6.88
CA ALA A 515 -5.69 -6.38 6.28
C ALA A 515 -4.97 -5.09 5.85
N LEU A 516 -3.90 -4.76 6.57
CA LEU A 516 -3.14 -3.53 6.36
C LEU A 516 -1.90 -3.81 5.52
N HIS A 517 -1.76 -3.08 4.42
CA HIS A 517 -0.54 -3.07 3.63
C HIS A 517 0.28 -1.79 3.87
N GLY A 518 1.56 -1.84 3.50
CA GLY A 518 2.44 -0.68 3.54
C GLY A 518 2.26 0.25 2.34
N LEU A 519 3.00 1.35 2.34
CA LEU A 519 2.97 2.34 1.26
C LEU A 519 4.00 1.99 0.18
N VAL A 520 3.69 2.35 -1.08
CA VAL A 520 4.66 2.29 -2.16
C VAL A 520 5.55 3.53 -2.10
N ARG A 521 6.85 3.32 -2.06
CA ARG A 521 7.89 4.34 -2.05
C ARG A 521 8.65 4.33 -3.37
N ASP A 522 9.33 5.42 -3.69
CA ASP A 522 10.22 5.44 -4.84
C ASP A 522 11.42 4.49 -4.65
N GLN A 523 12.22 4.29 -5.69
CA GLN A 523 13.39 3.41 -5.67
C GLN A 523 14.44 3.75 -4.60
N PHE A 524 14.37 4.95 -4.01
CA PHE A 524 15.23 5.42 -2.93
C PHE A 524 14.58 5.32 -1.55
N GLY A 525 13.41 4.71 -1.44
CA GLY A 525 12.65 4.58 -0.20
C GLY A 525 11.94 5.85 0.26
N LYS A 526 11.83 6.88 -0.57
CA LYS A 526 11.14 8.13 -0.22
C LYS A 526 9.66 8.05 -0.53
N LYS A 527 8.84 8.67 0.32
CA LYS A 527 7.39 8.81 0.08
C LYS A 527 7.15 9.54 -1.24
N MET A 528 6.32 8.95 -2.09
CA MET A 528 5.88 9.56 -3.34
C MET A 528 4.86 10.68 -3.06
N SER A 529 5.00 11.81 -3.74
CA SER A 529 4.01 12.90 -3.70
C SER A 529 4.07 13.73 -4.99
N LYS A 530 2.92 14.29 -5.38
CA LYS A 530 2.84 15.17 -6.57
C LYS A 530 3.72 16.41 -6.43
N SER A 531 3.86 16.94 -5.21
CA SER A 531 4.72 18.10 -4.93
C SER A 531 6.21 17.82 -5.08
N ARG A 532 6.64 16.57 -4.92
CA ARG A 532 8.04 16.14 -5.14
C ARG A 532 8.33 15.70 -6.57
N GLY A 533 7.30 15.53 -7.40
CA GLY A 533 7.45 15.08 -8.79
C GLY A 533 7.94 13.64 -8.93
N ASN A 534 7.83 12.81 -7.87
CA ASN A 534 8.23 11.40 -7.87
C ASN A 534 7.03 10.42 -7.85
N THR A 535 5.83 10.92 -8.09
CA THR A 535 4.65 10.07 -8.31
C THR A 535 4.70 9.43 -9.67
N VAL A 536 4.38 8.14 -9.73
CA VAL A 536 4.33 7.37 -10.98
C VAL A 536 2.87 7.06 -11.29
N ASP A 537 2.48 7.30 -12.54
CA ASP A 537 1.19 6.87 -13.07
C ASP A 537 1.28 5.36 -13.41
N PRO A 538 0.42 4.50 -12.84
CA PRO A 538 0.42 3.07 -13.16
C PRO A 538 0.18 2.80 -14.65
N ILE A 539 -0.52 3.68 -15.37
CA ILE A 539 -0.75 3.55 -16.82
C ILE A 539 0.57 3.51 -17.61
N GLU A 540 1.54 4.35 -17.26
CA GLU A 540 2.84 4.36 -17.94
C GLU A 540 3.55 3.00 -17.87
N PHE A 541 3.49 2.35 -16.71
CA PHE A 541 4.06 1.02 -16.52
C PHE A 541 3.24 -0.08 -17.21
N MET A 542 1.92 0.02 -17.19
CA MET A 542 1.05 -0.94 -17.89
C MET A 542 1.25 -0.85 -19.40
N ASP A 543 1.38 0.34 -19.97
CA ASP A 543 1.66 0.53 -21.39
C ASP A 543 3.02 -0.05 -21.80
N LYS A 544 4.03 0.09 -20.95
CA LYS A 544 5.39 -0.36 -21.24
C LYS A 544 5.61 -1.85 -21.01
N TYR A 545 5.07 -2.40 -19.92
CA TYR A 545 5.37 -3.74 -19.44
C TYR A 545 4.19 -4.70 -19.42
N GLY A 546 2.96 -4.19 -19.51
CA GLY A 546 1.72 -4.93 -19.33
C GLY A 546 1.21 -4.91 -17.88
N SER A 547 -0.09 -5.05 -17.74
CA SER A 547 -0.78 -5.00 -16.44
C SER A 547 -0.35 -6.15 -15.51
N ASP A 548 -0.19 -7.36 -16.06
CA ASP A 548 0.26 -8.52 -15.27
C ASP A 548 1.66 -8.33 -14.67
N ALA A 549 2.57 -7.68 -15.40
CA ALA A 549 3.92 -7.42 -14.90
C ALA A 549 3.91 -6.43 -13.73
N LEU A 550 3.09 -5.39 -13.81
CA LEU A 550 2.90 -4.46 -12.71
C LEU A 550 2.28 -5.13 -11.50
N ARG A 551 1.17 -5.87 -11.68
CA ARG A 551 0.46 -6.59 -10.62
C ARG A 551 1.37 -7.58 -9.90
N PHE A 552 2.11 -8.39 -10.66
CA PHE A 552 3.04 -9.37 -10.09
C PHE A 552 4.15 -8.71 -9.27
N THR A 553 4.71 -7.59 -9.77
CA THR A 553 5.72 -6.83 -9.03
C THR A 553 5.17 -6.28 -7.71
N LEU A 554 3.96 -5.71 -7.74
CA LEU A 554 3.32 -5.16 -6.56
C LEU A 554 2.97 -6.25 -5.54
N ALA A 555 2.37 -7.36 -5.97
CA ALA A 555 2.02 -8.47 -5.10
C ALA A 555 3.25 -9.15 -4.48
N ARG A 556 4.32 -9.33 -5.27
CA ARG A 556 5.59 -9.91 -4.82
C ARG A 556 6.33 -9.02 -3.81
N GLY A 557 6.09 -7.71 -3.82
CA GLY A 557 6.60 -6.75 -2.84
C GLY A 557 5.71 -6.57 -1.61
N ALA A 558 4.48 -7.09 -1.63
CA ALA A 558 3.46 -6.82 -0.61
C ALA A 558 3.67 -7.66 0.65
N ASN A 559 4.54 -7.22 1.54
CA ASN A 559 4.64 -7.75 2.89
C ASN A 559 3.64 -7.04 3.81
N PRO A 560 2.91 -7.75 4.69
CA PRO A 560 1.92 -7.16 5.57
C PRO A 560 2.49 -5.98 6.39
N GLY A 561 1.80 -4.85 6.37
CA GLY A 561 2.15 -3.65 7.14
C GLY A 561 3.49 -2.98 6.80
N THR A 562 4.22 -3.46 5.79
CA THR A 562 5.56 -2.97 5.46
C THR A 562 5.57 -2.18 4.16
N ASP A 563 6.21 -1.02 4.17
CA ASP A 563 6.41 -0.21 2.96
C ASP A 563 7.31 -0.94 1.95
N GLN A 564 6.99 -0.80 0.67
CA GLN A 564 7.80 -1.35 -0.40
C GLN A 564 8.38 -0.25 -1.30
N ALA A 565 9.67 -0.31 -1.60
CA ALA A 565 10.25 0.48 -2.67
C ALA A 565 9.84 -0.12 -4.02
N LEU A 566 9.69 0.72 -5.03
CA LEU A 566 9.38 0.27 -6.40
C LEU A 566 10.46 0.80 -7.35
N ALA A 567 11.15 -0.13 -8.01
CA ALA A 567 12.09 0.16 -9.09
C ALA A 567 11.56 -0.38 -10.42
N GLU A 568 11.77 0.35 -11.49
CA GLU A 568 11.30 -0.01 -12.84
C GLU A 568 11.90 -1.35 -13.32
N ASP A 569 13.15 -1.64 -12.97
CA ASP A 569 13.82 -2.90 -13.30
C ASP A 569 13.11 -4.13 -12.74
N TRP A 570 12.40 -4.00 -11.61
CA TRP A 570 11.63 -5.10 -11.04
C TRP A 570 10.40 -5.42 -11.87
N ILE A 571 9.76 -4.39 -12.44
CA ILE A 571 8.62 -4.56 -13.36
C ILE A 571 9.11 -5.19 -14.67
N ALA A 572 10.27 -4.77 -15.16
CA ALA A 572 10.93 -5.41 -16.32
C ALA A 572 11.26 -6.90 -16.04
N GLY A 573 11.73 -7.22 -14.83
CA GLY A 573 11.93 -8.60 -14.38
C GLY A 573 10.64 -9.43 -14.39
N SER A 574 9.55 -8.86 -13.89
CA SER A 574 8.22 -9.49 -13.92
C SER A 574 7.69 -9.69 -15.34
N ARG A 575 7.97 -8.76 -16.25
CA ARG A 575 7.69 -8.92 -17.68
C ARG A 575 8.47 -10.06 -18.30
N ASN A 576 9.74 -10.23 -17.93
CA ASN A 576 10.54 -11.36 -18.37
C ASN A 576 9.99 -12.70 -17.87
N PHE A 577 9.48 -12.73 -16.63
CA PHE A 577 8.81 -13.91 -16.10
C PHE A 577 7.55 -14.27 -16.90
N ALA A 578 6.70 -13.28 -17.19
CA ALA A 578 5.55 -13.49 -18.08
C ALA A 578 5.97 -14.06 -19.43
N THR A 579 7.03 -13.52 -20.03
CA THR A 579 7.58 -14.04 -21.31
C THR A 579 8.11 -15.47 -21.18
N LYS A 580 8.74 -15.81 -20.04
CA LYS A 580 9.20 -17.18 -19.75
C LYS A 580 8.02 -18.16 -19.70
N LEU A 581 6.96 -17.79 -18.98
CA LEU A 581 5.73 -18.60 -18.85
C LEU A 581 5.06 -18.81 -20.23
N TRP A 582 4.99 -17.74 -21.04
CA TRP A 582 4.50 -17.82 -22.42
C TRP A 582 5.29 -18.83 -23.26
N ASN A 583 6.61 -18.71 -23.24
CA ASN A 583 7.50 -19.59 -23.99
C ASN A 583 7.45 -21.03 -23.47
N ALA A 584 7.35 -21.25 -22.18
CA ALA A 584 7.22 -22.59 -21.58
C ALA A 584 5.92 -23.27 -22.04
N THR A 585 4.79 -22.54 -22.01
CA THR A 585 3.51 -23.09 -22.48
C THR A 585 3.52 -23.33 -23.99
N ARG A 586 4.13 -22.46 -24.78
CA ARG A 586 4.29 -22.64 -26.21
C ARG A 586 5.17 -23.88 -26.52
N PHE A 587 6.28 -24.05 -25.83
CA PHE A 587 7.14 -25.22 -25.90
C PHE A 587 6.36 -26.50 -25.55
N ALA A 588 5.62 -26.50 -24.48
CA ALA A 588 4.81 -27.63 -24.03
C ALA A 588 3.80 -28.07 -25.09
N LYS A 589 3.08 -27.14 -25.69
CA LYS A 589 2.13 -27.42 -26.77
C LYS A 589 2.82 -28.02 -28.02
N LEU A 590 3.95 -27.46 -28.41
CA LEU A 590 4.75 -27.99 -29.54
C LEU A 590 5.25 -29.41 -29.29
N ASN A 591 5.42 -29.79 -28.01
CA ASN A 591 5.83 -31.15 -27.63
C ASN A 591 4.65 -32.03 -27.21
N GLY A 592 3.41 -31.66 -27.55
CA GLY A 592 2.23 -32.51 -27.37
C GLY A 592 1.65 -32.49 -25.94
N ALA A 593 2.00 -31.54 -25.11
CA ALA A 593 1.38 -31.39 -23.76
C ALA A 593 -0.14 -31.26 -23.89
N THR A 594 -0.89 -32.01 -23.06
CA THR A 594 -2.33 -32.07 -23.08
C THR A 594 -2.90 -32.17 -21.67
N VAL A 595 -4.09 -31.60 -21.47
CA VAL A 595 -4.89 -31.76 -20.25
C VAL A 595 -5.99 -32.82 -20.45
N GLU A 596 -6.09 -33.40 -21.64
CA GLU A 596 -7.10 -34.42 -21.97
C GLU A 596 -6.64 -35.79 -21.49
N GLY A 597 -7.61 -36.63 -21.09
CA GLY A 597 -7.36 -37.95 -20.55
C GLY A 597 -7.02 -37.98 -19.07
N GLU A 598 -7.08 -39.16 -18.48
CA GLU A 598 -6.72 -39.36 -17.07
C GLU A 598 -5.21 -39.27 -16.87
N LEU A 599 -4.82 -38.67 -15.75
CA LEU A 599 -3.43 -38.71 -15.33
C LEU A 599 -3.07 -40.14 -14.91
N ALA A 600 -1.92 -40.64 -15.36
CA ALA A 600 -1.48 -41.96 -14.96
C ALA A 600 -1.25 -42.04 -13.45
N LYS A 601 -1.40 -43.24 -12.88
CA LYS A 601 -1.08 -43.46 -11.47
C LYS A 601 0.37 -43.14 -11.18
N ARG A 602 0.68 -42.65 -10.01
CA ARG A 602 2.06 -42.34 -9.60
C ARG A 602 3.03 -43.52 -9.81
N SER A 603 2.59 -44.75 -9.53
CA SER A 603 3.35 -45.98 -9.77
C SER A 603 3.73 -46.25 -11.21
N ASP A 604 3.02 -45.65 -12.16
CA ASP A 604 3.19 -45.87 -13.60
C ASP A 604 3.93 -44.72 -14.29
N LEU A 605 4.36 -43.72 -13.51
CA LEU A 605 5.14 -42.57 -13.95
C LEU A 605 6.63 -42.77 -13.64
N ASN A 606 7.49 -42.12 -14.44
CA ASN A 606 8.92 -42.07 -14.16
C ASN A 606 9.22 -41.08 -13.00
N ALA A 607 10.44 -41.15 -12.46
CA ALA A 607 10.81 -40.33 -11.31
C ALA A 607 10.79 -38.81 -11.61
N ILE A 608 11.09 -38.35 -12.82
CA ILE A 608 11.07 -36.94 -13.21
C ILE A 608 9.64 -36.40 -13.15
N ASP A 609 8.69 -37.20 -13.69
CA ASP A 609 7.25 -36.84 -13.66
C ASP A 609 6.68 -36.86 -12.24
N ASN A 610 7.04 -37.86 -11.45
CA ASN A 610 6.62 -37.95 -10.03
C ASN A 610 7.19 -36.82 -9.19
N TRP A 611 8.47 -36.47 -9.42
CA TRP A 611 9.11 -35.35 -8.73
C TRP A 611 8.35 -34.04 -8.94
N ILE A 612 8.11 -33.66 -10.21
CA ILE A 612 7.46 -32.36 -10.48
C ILE A 612 6.03 -32.31 -9.93
N LEU A 613 5.27 -33.41 -9.98
CA LEU A 613 3.94 -33.48 -9.40
C LEU A 613 3.99 -33.42 -7.85
N THR A 614 4.97 -34.07 -7.23
CA THR A 614 5.19 -33.97 -5.77
C THR A 614 5.54 -32.56 -5.34
N ARG A 615 6.41 -31.88 -6.08
CA ARG A 615 6.75 -30.48 -5.86
C ARG A 615 5.54 -29.56 -6.05
N LEU A 616 4.73 -29.81 -7.09
CA LEU A 616 3.51 -29.06 -7.37
C LEU A 616 2.51 -29.14 -6.20
N ASP A 617 2.26 -30.35 -5.68
CA ASP A 617 1.35 -30.55 -4.53
C ASP A 617 1.82 -29.80 -3.28
N GLN A 618 3.13 -29.79 -3.02
CA GLN A 618 3.73 -29.02 -1.93
C GLN A 618 3.54 -27.52 -2.13
N VAL A 619 3.75 -27.03 -3.36
CA VAL A 619 3.59 -25.61 -3.70
C VAL A 619 2.12 -25.18 -3.60
N ILE A 620 1.17 -25.98 -4.08
CA ILE A 620 -0.26 -25.68 -3.95
C ILE A 620 -0.66 -25.55 -2.47
N ALA A 621 -0.26 -26.52 -1.64
CA ALA A 621 -0.60 -26.50 -0.21
C ALA A 621 0.00 -25.30 0.51
N SER A 622 1.29 -25.01 0.25
CA SER A 622 1.98 -23.89 0.89
C SER A 622 1.47 -22.53 0.38
N ALA A 623 1.20 -22.39 -0.91
CA ALA A 623 0.64 -21.17 -1.48
C ALA A 623 -0.76 -20.88 -0.91
N ASP A 624 -1.58 -21.91 -0.74
CA ASP A 624 -2.91 -21.78 -0.16
C ASP A 624 -2.85 -21.25 1.28
N GLU A 625 -1.95 -21.80 2.10
CA GLU A 625 -1.71 -21.36 3.47
C GLU A 625 -1.19 -19.91 3.53
N LEU A 626 -0.24 -19.56 2.66
CA LEU A 626 0.35 -18.22 2.62
C LEU A 626 -0.69 -17.16 2.21
N PHE A 627 -1.53 -17.45 1.21
CA PHE A 627 -2.60 -16.54 0.79
C PHE A 627 -3.66 -16.34 1.89
N GLU A 628 -4.04 -17.41 2.61
CA GLU A 628 -4.99 -17.29 3.74
C GLU A 628 -4.39 -16.49 4.92
N LYS A 629 -3.07 -16.42 5.04
CA LYS A 629 -2.34 -15.62 6.04
C LYS A 629 -1.96 -14.22 5.53
N PHE A 630 -2.42 -13.80 4.38
CA PHE A 630 -2.09 -12.52 3.75
C PHE A 630 -0.57 -12.35 3.43
N GLU A 631 0.19 -13.43 3.38
CA GLU A 631 1.63 -13.46 3.06
C GLU A 631 1.86 -13.46 1.53
N PHE A 632 1.32 -12.46 0.83
CA PHE A 632 1.27 -12.41 -0.64
C PHE A 632 2.65 -12.47 -1.28
N ALA A 633 3.61 -11.73 -0.73
CA ALA A 633 4.98 -11.72 -1.23
C ALA A 633 5.60 -13.13 -1.23
N LYS A 634 5.46 -13.85 -0.12
CA LYS A 634 5.99 -15.21 0.01
C LYS A 634 5.29 -16.21 -0.91
N ALA A 635 3.96 -16.07 -1.06
CA ALA A 635 3.20 -16.91 -1.98
C ALA A 635 3.65 -16.70 -3.44
N CYS A 636 3.79 -15.43 -3.86
CA CYS A 636 4.27 -15.10 -5.20
C CYS A 636 5.69 -15.60 -5.45
N GLU A 637 6.61 -15.47 -4.47
CA GLU A 637 7.98 -15.99 -4.56
C GLU A 637 8.00 -17.51 -4.69
N LEU A 638 7.22 -18.21 -3.87
CA LEU A 638 7.11 -19.67 -3.92
C LEU A 638 6.67 -20.15 -5.32
N ILE A 639 5.60 -19.57 -5.86
CA ILE A 639 5.07 -19.94 -7.19
C ILE A 639 6.05 -19.55 -8.30
N TYR A 640 6.71 -18.39 -8.15
CA TYR A 640 7.74 -17.94 -9.08
C TYR A 640 8.91 -18.94 -9.17
N HIS A 641 9.47 -19.32 -8.02
CA HIS A 641 10.59 -20.26 -7.97
C HIS A 641 10.21 -21.65 -8.49
N PHE A 642 9.03 -22.15 -8.11
CA PHE A 642 8.55 -23.40 -8.70
C PHE A 642 8.45 -23.32 -10.24
N THR A 643 7.87 -22.22 -10.73
CA THR A 643 7.65 -22.05 -12.17
C THR A 643 8.96 -21.84 -12.93
N TRP A 644 9.84 -21.00 -12.41
CA TRP A 644 11.10 -20.67 -13.07
C TRP A 644 12.13 -21.78 -12.94
N ASP A 645 12.41 -22.19 -11.70
CA ASP A 645 13.49 -23.10 -11.39
C ASP A 645 13.05 -24.56 -11.61
N ASP A 646 12.01 -25.03 -10.88
CA ASP A 646 11.62 -26.45 -10.92
C ASP A 646 11.02 -26.82 -12.29
N LEU A 647 10.02 -26.06 -12.77
CA LEU A 647 9.34 -26.37 -14.02
C LEU A 647 10.21 -26.03 -15.26
N CYS A 648 10.63 -24.76 -15.39
CA CYS A 648 11.27 -24.32 -16.64
C CYS A 648 12.73 -24.74 -16.76
N ASP A 649 13.54 -24.59 -15.70
CA ASP A 649 14.96 -24.82 -15.78
C ASP A 649 15.34 -26.30 -15.58
N TRP A 650 14.49 -27.07 -14.84
CA TRP A 650 14.75 -28.47 -14.58
C TRP A 650 13.78 -29.40 -15.31
N TYR A 651 12.49 -29.38 -15.00
CA TYR A 651 11.54 -30.36 -15.50
C TYR A 651 11.50 -30.38 -17.04
N LEU A 652 11.34 -29.20 -17.68
CA LEU A 652 11.28 -29.11 -19.13
C LEU A 652 12.57 -29.64 -19.80
N GLU A 653 13.72 -29.34 -19.21
CA GLU A 653 15.00 -29.78 -19.77
C GLU A 653 15.24 -31.30 -19.59
N LEU A 654 14.91 -31.84 -18.41
CA LEU A 654 15.05 -33.27 -18.13
C LEU A 654 14.06 -34.10 -18.95
N SER A 655 12.86 -33.61 -19.18
CA SER A 655 11.78 -34.31 -19.89
C SER A 655 11.96 -34.32 -21.41
N LYS A 656 12.89 -33.53 -21.98
CA LYS A 656 13.12 -33.54 -23.44
C LYS A 656 13.48 -34.94 -23.98
N ALA A 657 14.19 -35.72 -23.21
CA ALA A 657 14.52 -37.09 -23.58
C ALA A 657 13.29 -38.01 -23.49
N THR A 658 12.43 -37.82 -22.50
CA THR A 658 11.23 -38.64 -22.31
C THR A 658 10.15 -38.36 -23.34
N PHE A 659 10.04 -37.15 -23.89
CA PHE A 659 9.07 -36.80 -24.93
C PHE A 659 9.33 -37.52 -26.27
N ALA A 660 10.51 -38.10 -26.45
CA ALA A 660 10.87 -38.91 -27.63
C ALA A 660 10.80 -40.42 -27.36
N GLY A 661 10.49 -40.86 -26.13
CA GLY A 661 10.47 -42.27 -25.73
C GLY A 661 9.06 -42.87 -25.68
N ASP A 662 9.00 -44.12 -25.20
CA ASP A 662 7.75 -44.90 -25.11
C ASP A 662 6.74 -44.31 -24.12
N ASP A 663 7.20 -43.62 -23.09
CA ASP A 663 6.37 -42.96 -22.07
C ASP A 663 5.99 -41.50 -22.43
N ALA A 664 6.27 -41.06 -23.64
CA ALA A 664 6.02 -39.69 -24.09
C ALA A 664 4.61 -39.21 -23.77
N ALA A 665 3.56 -40.01 -24.01
CA ALA A 665 2.19 -39.66 -23.78
C ALA A 665 1.91 -39.38 -22.27
N LYS A 666 2.54 -40.12 -21.35
CA LYS A 666 2.39 -39.93 -19.91
C LYS A 666 3.05 -38.63 -19.50
N SER A 667 4.29 -38.37 -19.89
CA SER A 667 5.01 -37.12 -19.57
C SER A 667 4.37 -35.89 -20.21
N GLN A 668 3.79 -36.01 -21.41
CA GLN A 668 3.02 -34.95 -22.06
C GLN A 668 1.75 -34.62 -21.26
N ARG A 669 1.06 -35.62 -20.71
CA ARG A 669 -0.11 -35.42 -19.84
C ARG A 669 0.29 -34.79 -18.49
N VAL A 670 1.42 -35.23 -17.90
CA VAL A 670 1.95 -34.63 -16.68
C VAL A 670 2.32 -33.15 -16.90
N LEU A 671 3.01 -32.84 -18.00
CA LEU A 671 3.35 -31.45 -18.34
C LEU A 671 2.09 -30.58 -18.52
N GLY A 672 1.07 -31.11 -19.18
CA GLY A 672 -0.23 -30.43 -19.31
C GLY A 672 -0.88 -30.17 -17.96
N GLU A 673 -0.86 -31.15 -17.03
CA GLU A 673 -1.39 -31.01 -15.67
C GLU A 673 -0.64 -29.94 -14.88
N VAL A 674 0.69 -30.01 -14.89
CA VAL A 674 1.52 -29.03 -14.15
C VAL A 674 1.26 -27.60 -14.63
N LEU A 675 1.17 -27.40 -15.96
CA LEU A 675 0.85 -26.08 -16.52
C LEU A 675 -0.58 -25.64 -16.18
N ASP A 676 -1.57 -26.52 -16.24
CA ASP A 676 -2.95 -26.22 -15.83
C ASP A 676 -2.98 -25.68 -14.39
N GLN A 677 -2.33 -26.38 -13.46
CA GLN A 677 -2.32 -26.02 -12.05
C GLN A 677 -1.52 -24.73 -11.78
N VAL A 678 -0.37 -24.55 -12.41
CA VAL A 678 0.45 -23.33 -12.31
C VAL A 678 -0.32 -22.11 -12.82
N LEU A 679 -0.97 -22.21 -13.95
CA LEU A 679 -1.76 -21.12 -14.53
C LEU A 679 -2.95 -20.75 -13.61
N ARG A 680 -3.57 -21.72 -12.95
CA ARG A 680 -4.62 -21.48 -11.94
C ARG A 680 -4.06 -20.79 -10.70
N LEU A 681 -2.91 -21.22 -10.17
CA LEU A 681 -2.25 -20.58 -9.02
C LEU A 681 -1.86 -19.13 -9.29
N MET A 682 -1.39 -18.85 -10.51
CA MET A 682 -0.93 -17.52 -10.91
C MET A 682 -2.08 -16.58 -11.32
N HIS A 683 -3.26 -17.12 -11.67
CA HIS A 683 -4.37 -16.33 -12.21
C HIS A 683 -4.80 -15.15 -11.34
N PRO A 684 -4.90 -15.26 -10.01
CA PRO A 684 -5.26 -14.12 -9.18
C PRO A 684 -4.28 -12.95 -9.28
N VAL A 685 -3.02 -13.22 -9.57
CA VAL A 685 -1.96 -12.20 -9.63
C VAL A 685 -1.73 -11.70 -11.05
N MET A 686 -1.67 -12.63 -12.03
CA MET A 686 -1.40 -12.35 -13.44
C MET A 686 -2.56 -12.83 -14.33
N PRO A 687 -3.74 -12.19 -14.24
CA PRO A 687 -4.97 -12.73 -14.82
C PRO A 687 -4.96 -12.81 -16.35
N PHE A 688 -4.34 -11.88 -17.03
CA PHE A 688 -4.44 -11.80 -18.50
C PHE A 688 -3.62 -12.87 -19.21
N ILE A 689 -2.35 -12.99 -18.88
CA ILE A 689 -1.50 -14.00 -19.50
C ILE A 689 -1.96 -15.41 -19.14
N THR A 690 -2.36 -15.63 -17.90
CA THR A 690 -2.79 -16.96 -17.46
C THR A 690 -4.09 -17.38 -18.13
N GLU A 691 -5.06 -16.47 -18.28
CA GLU A 691 -6.29 -16.73 -19.05
C GLU A 691 -5.97 -17.10 -20.49
N GLU A 692 -5.14 -16.31 -21.18
CA GLU A 692 -4.80 -16.56 -22.59
C GLU A 692 -4.11 -17.91 -22.77
N LEU A 693 -3.11 -18.21 -21.93
CA LEU A 693 -2.37 -19.46 -22.00
C LEU A 693 -3.25 -20.66 -21.64
N TRP A 694 -4.08 -20.52 -20.59
CA TRP A 694 -4.93 -21.61 -20.12
C TRP A 694 -6.04 -21.95 -21.10
N CYS A 695 -6.74 -20.96 -21.63
CA CYS A 695 -7.75 -21.19 -22.67
C CYS A 695 -7.14 -21.84 -23.91
N ASN A 696 -5.92 -21.45 -24.27
CA ASN A 696 -5.19 -22.04 -25.40
C ASN A 696 -4.69 -23.47 -25.15
N LEU A 697 -4.32 -23.79 -23.90
CA LEU A 697 -3.88 -25.12 -23.48
C LEU A 697 -5.04 -26.11 -23.38
N THR A 698 -6.16 -25.66 -22.78
CA THR A 698 -7.27 -26.53 -22.40
C THR A 698 -8.44 -26.54 -23.38
N GLY A 699 -8.55 -25.51 -24.23
CA GLY A 699 -9.72 -25.28 -25.07
C GLY A 699 -10.99 -24.90 -24.34
N LYS A 700 -10.92 -24.67 -23.01
CA LYS A 700 -12.07 -24.30 -22.18
C LYS A 700 -12.32 -22.79 -22.22
N GLU A 701 -13.52 -22.38 -21.76
CA GLU A 701 -14.05 -21.03 -21.94
C GLU A 701 -13.29 -19.96 -21.19
N SER A 702 -13.02 -20.14 -19.88
CA SER A 702 -12.35 -19.16 -19.03
C SER A 702 -11.80 -19.76 -17.76
N LEU A 703 -10.63 -19.29 -17.36
CA LEU A 703 -9.98 -19.61 -16.10
C LEU A 703 -10.70 -18.93 -14.91
N MET A 704 -11.35 -17.80 -15.14
CA MET A 704 -12.13 -17.04 -14.14
C MET A 704 -13.19 -17.87 -13.40
N ILE A 705 -13.75 -18.87 -14.07
CA ILE A 705 -14.84 -19.72 -13.56
C ILE A 705 -14.37 -21.15 -13.26
N THR A 706 -13.06 -21.35 -13.17
CA THR A 706 -12.45 -22.65 -12.90
C THR A 706 -12.11 -22.78 -11.42
N ASP A 707 -12.17 -23.99 -10.88
CA ASP A 707 -11.87 -24.27 -9.48
C ASP A 707 -10.38 -24.00 -9.13
N TRP A 708 -10.16 -23.56 -7.91
CA TRP A 708 -8.85 -23.43 -7.31
C TRP A 708 -8.11 -24.79 -7.27
N PRO A 709 -6.78 -24.82 -7.50
CA PRO A 709 -5.99 -26.04 -7.39
C PRO A 709 -6.14 -26.74 -6.03
N LYS A 710 -6.12 -28.05 -6.05
CA LYS A 710 -6.15 -28.88 -4.83
C LYS A 710 -4.90 -29.72 -4.77
N SER A 711 -4.21 -29.67 -3.62
CA SER A 711 -3.03 -30.51 -3.37
C SER A 711 -3.45 -31.91 -2.96
N ASP A 712 -2.69 -32.92 -3.39
CA ASP A 712 -2.76 -34.29 -2.88
C ASP A 712 -1.47 -34.67 -2.17
N LEU A 713 -1.32 -34.26 -0.94
CA LEU A 713 -0.14 -34.56 -0.14
C LEU A 713 -0.02 -36.05 0.25
N SER A 714 -1.07 -36.85 0.02
CA SER A 714 -1.01 -38.29 0.28
C SER A 714 -0.28 -39.07 -0.83
N SER A 715 -0.11 -38.46 -2.01
CA SER A 715 0.53 -39.06 -3.19
C SER A 715 1.98 -38.61 -3.38
N GLN A 716 2.66 -38.13 -2.31
CA GLN A 716 4.05 -37.70 -2.39
C GLN A 716 5.01 -38.88 -2.64
N ASP A 717 5.98 -38.68 -3.52
CA ASP A 717 7.02 -39.66 -3.86
C ASP A 717 8.39 -39.08 -3.47
N GLN A 718 8.82 -39.37 -2.25
CA GLN A 718 10.09 -38.90 -1.72
C GLN A 718 11.30 -39.53 -2.42
N GLU A 719 11.17 -40.78 -2.90
CA GLU A 719 12.23 -41.48 -3.64
C GLU A 719 12.53 -40.76 -4.96
N SER A 720 11.48 -40.37 -5.69
CA SER A 720 11.61 -39.57 -6.92
C SER A 720 12.22 -38.20 -6.66
N VAL A 721 11.92 -37.56 -5.52
CA VAL A 721 12.55 -36.29 -5.13
C VAL A 721 14.05 -36.47 -4.90
N GLU A 722 14.47 -37.53 -4.21
CA GLU A 722 15.88 -37.84 -3.95
C GLU A 722 16.64 -38.16 -5.23
N LEU A 723 16.04 -38.93 -6.16
CA LEU A 723 16.65 -39.23 -7.47
C LEU A 723 16.86 -37.96 -8.28
N VAL A 724 15.87 -37.07 -8.37
CA VAL A 724 16.02 -35.85 -9.15
C VAL A 724 17.00 -34.87 -8.50
N ASN A 725 17.03 -34.78 -7.15
CA ASN A 725 18.04 -33.99 -6.43
C ASN A 725 19.46 -34.48 -6.77
N MET A 726 19.68 -35.78 -6.82
CA MET A 726 20.95 -36.36 -7.25
C MET A 726 21.28 -36.01 -8.74
N MET A 727 20.29 -36.03 -9.63
CA MET A 727 20.47 -35.58 -11.01
C MET A 727 20.88 -34.09 -11.06
N GLN A 728 20.23 -33.25 -10.28
CA GLN A 728 20.53 -31.81 -10.17
C GLN A 728 21.95 -31.58 -9.65
N GLU A 729 22.40 -32.36 -8.67
CA GLU A 729 23.75 -32.31 -8.12
C GLU A 729 24.78 -32.68 -9.19
N ILE A 730 24.55 -33.81 -9.91
CA ILE A 730 25.42 -34.24 -11.01
C ILE A 730 25.51 -33.16 -12.10
N VAL A 731 24.37 -32.58 -12.50
CA VAL A 731 24.34 -31.57 -13.55
C VAL A 731 25.08 -30.30 -13.09
N THR A 732 24.89 -29.90 -11.86
CA THR A 732 25.52 -28.69 -11.29
C THR A 732 27.03 -28.84 -11.24
N GLU A 733 27.51 -30.00 -10.73
CA GLU A 733 28.93 -30.25 -10.60
C GLU A 733 29.61 -30.43 -11.97
N VAL A 734 28.95 -31.08 -12.92
CA VAL A 734 29.48 -31.20 -14.29
C VAL A 734 29.51 -29.83 -14.99
N ARG A 735 28.50 -28.99 -14.80
CA ARG A 735 28.52 -27.63 -15.34
C ARG A 735 29.64 -26.81 -14.71
N ARG A 736 29.88 -26.92 -13.41
CA ARG A 736 30.98 -26.28 -12.69
C ARG A 736 32.31 -26.75 -13.27
N PHE A 737 32.49 -28.08 -13.38
CA PHE A 737 33.69 -28.68 -13.99
C PHE A 737 33.93 -28.15 -15.41
N ARG A 738 32.90 -28.09 -16.25
CA ARG A 738 33.00 -27.54 -17.62
C ARG A 738 33.45 -26.08 -17.62
N ASN A 739 32.86 -25.27 -16.76
CA ASN A 739 33.24 -23.87 -16.63
C ASN A 739 34.71 -23.72 -16.19
N ASP A 740 35.11 -24.50 -15.18
CA ASP A 740 36.51 -24.51 -14.69
C ASP A 740 37.51 -24.95 -15.72
N GLN A 741 37.11 -25.83 -16.68
CA GLN A 741 37.92 -26.25 -17.80
C GLN A 741 37.81 -25.34 -19.05
N GLY A 742 37.06 -24.23 -18.95
CA GLY A 742 36.87 -23.31 -20.07
C GLY A 742 36.04 -23.84 -21.24
N ILE A 743 35.23 -24.87 -21.01
CA ILE A 743 34.41 -25.51 -22.03
C ILE A 743 33.12 -24.71 -22.22
N LYS A 744 32.89 -24.22 -23.43
CA LYS A 744 31.65 -23.49 -23.75
C LYS A 744 30.41 -24.32 -23.40
N SER A 745 29.40 -23.69 -22.83
CA SER A 745 28.14 -24.36 -22.46
C SER A 745 27.41 -25.00 -23.65
N THR A 746 27.66 -24.51 -24.87
CA THR A 746 27.10 -25.03 -26.12
C THR A 746 27.90 -26.17 -26.72
N ALA A 747 29.15 -26.39 -26.30
CA ALA A 747 29.99 -27.44 -26.86
C ALA A 747 29.47 -28.83 -26.49
N LYS A 748 29.49 -29.76 -27.43
CA LYS A 748 29.27 -31.18 -27.17
C LYS A 748 30.61 -31.84 -26.84
N ILE A 749 30.63 -32.64 -25.75
CA ILE A 749 31.81 -33.37 -25.29
C ILE A 749 31.47 -34.85 -25.10
N SER A 750 32.44 -35.73 -25.33
CA SER A 750 32.26 -37.14 -24.98
C SER A 750 32.44 -37.33 -23.48
N ALA A 751 31.48 -38.00 -22.85
CA ALA A 751 31.51 -38.30 -21.41
C ALA A 751 31.04 -39.72 -21.15
N LYS A 752 31.60 -40.36 -20.13
CA LYS A 752 31.20 -41.65 -19.60
C LYS A 752 30.75 -41.52 -18.17
N PHE A 753 29.54 -41.98 -17.89
CA PHE A 753 28.98 -42.01 -16.54
C PHE A 753 29.24 -43.41 -15.94
N ILE A 754 29.78 -43.46 -14.73
CA ILE A 754 30.09 -44.69 -14.00
C ILE A 754 29.41 -44.62 -12.65
N GLY A 755 28.68 -45.66 -12.26
CA GLY A 755 28.01 -45.75 -10.94
C GLY A 755 26.60 -45.17 -10.92
N LEU A 756 25.97 -44.86 -12.07
CA LEU A 756 24.55 -44.45 -12.12
C LEU A 756 23.63 -45.57 -11.62
N ASP A 757 23.99 -46.85 -11.84
CA ASP A 757 23.30 -48.01 -11.33
C ASP A 757 23.23 -48.06 -9.79
N LYS A 758 24.29 -47.59 -9.13
CA LYS A 758 24.38 -47.56 -7.66
C LYS A 758 23.47 -46.53 -6.99
N VAL A 759 23.05 -45.54 -7.75
CA VAL A 759 22.19 -44.44 -7.27
C VAL A 759 20.81 -44.42 -7.96
N GLY A 760 20.46 -45.51 -8.69
CA GLY A 760 19.15 -45.66 -9.33
C GLY A 760 18.93 -44.80 -10.60
N LEU A 761 20.00 -44.25 -11.17
CA LEU A 761 19.90 -43.28 -12.29
C LEU A 761 20.22 -43.85 -13.68
N SER A 762 20.36 -45.17 -13.83
CA SER A 762 20.71 -45.80 -15.12
C SER A 762 19.72 -45.43 -16.23
N ASP A 763 18.43 -45.46 -15.95
CA ASP A 763 17.36 -45.16 -16.91
C ASP A 763 17.28 -43.67 -17.30
N TYR A 764 17.91 -42.80 -16.50
CA TYR A 764 17.93 -41.34 -16.69
C TYR A 764 19.22 -40.84 -17.34
N GLU A 765 20.15 -41.72 -17.72
CA GLU A 765 21.36 -41.35 -18.43
C GLU A 765 21.07 -40.54 -19.70
N PRO A 766 20.06 -40.88 -20.55
CA PRO A 766 19.71 -40.06 -21.69
C PRO A 766 19.34 -38.62 -21.36
N SER A 767 18.59 -38.38 -20.27
CA SER A 767 18.24 -37.06 -19.80
C SER A 767 19.45 -36.26 -19.29
N LEU A 768 20.35 -36.91 -18.53
CA LEU A 768 21.62 -36.32 -18.08
C LEU A 768 22.51 -35.95 -19.27
N ARG A 769 22.65 -36.84 -20.27
CA ARG A 769 23.39 -36.56 -21.49
C ARG A 769 22.81 -35.38 -22.27
N HIS A 770 21.50 -35.31 -22.37
CA HIS A 770 20.82 -34.23 -23.08
C HIS A 770 21.10 -32.87 -22.44
N ILE A 771 20.83 -32.74 -21.13
CA ILE A 771 20.99 -31.49 -20.40
C ILE A 771 22.45 -31.03 -20.30
N LEU A 772 23.38 -31.98 -20.22
CA LEU A 772 24.81 -31.73 -20.15
C LEU A 772 25.49 -31.62 -21.52
N LYS A 773 24.78 -31.87 -22.63
CA LYS A 773 25.31 -31.94 -24.00
C LYS A 773 26.50 -32.90 -24.11
N CYS A 774 26.35 -34.09 -23.52
CA CYS A 774 27.34 -35.13 -23.52
C CYS A 774 27.00 -36.20 -24.54
N GLU A 775 28.02 -36.69 -25.27
CA GLU A 775 27.93 -37.78 -26.25
C GLU A 775 28.74 -39.00 -25.77
N ASP A 776 28.43 -40.18 -26.30
CA ASP A 776 29.19 -41.42 -26.03
C ASP A 776 29.96 -41.83 -27.32
N LYS A 777 31.01 -41.06 -27.64
CA LYS A 777 31.77 -41.24 -28.92
C LYS A 777 33.25 -41.45 -28.76
N SER A 778 33.78 -41.40 -27.53
CA SER A 778 35.22 -41.52 -27.29
C SER A 778 35.57 -42.67 -26.38
N ALA A 779 36.74 -43.26 -26.59
CA ALA A 779 37.36 -44.20 -25.68
C ALA A 779 38.54 -43.58 -24.91
N ASN A 780 38.87 -42.30 -25.13
CA ASN A 780 40.04 -41.66 -24.54
C ASN A 780 39.67 -40.56 -23.56
N PHE A 781 39.38 -40.94 -22.32
CA PHE A 781 38.98 -40.02 -21.24
C PHE A 781 40.20 -39.43 -20.55
N THR A 782 40.33 -38.10 -20.55
CA THR A 782 41.52 -37.39 -20.07
C THR A 782 41.26 -36.64 -18.76
N ALA A 783 40.01 -36.49 -18.36
CA ALA A 783 39.62 -35.80 -17.12
C ALA A 783 38.41 -36.49 -16.50
N LYS A 784 38.21 -36.25 -15.17
CA LYS A 784 37.07 -36.81 -14.45
C LYS A 784 36.65 -35.91 -13.32
N THR A 785 35.36 -35.96 -12.95
CA THR A 785 34.82 -35.44 -11.70
C THR A 785 34.06 -36.53 -10.98
N GLN A 786 33.99 -36.43 -9.65
CA GLN A 786 33.30 -37.41 -8.81
C GLN A 786 32.24 -36.69 -8.00
N ILE A 787 31.02 -37.19 -8.03
CA ILE A 787 29.85 -36.69 -7.34
C ILE A 787 29.25 -37.86 -6.52
N GLY A 788 29.51 -37.88 -5.22
CA GLY A 788 29.11 -39.02 -4.37
C GLY A 788 29.66 -40.34 -4.94
N GLN A 789 28.77 -41.25 -5.31
CA GLN A 789 29.11 -42.55 -5.89
C GLN A 789 29.24 -42.54 -7.42
N VAL A 790 28.90 -41.42 -8.08
CA VAL A 790 28.96 -41.27 -9.54
C VAL A 790 30.28 -40.62 -9.95
N ILE A 791 30.95 -41.23 -10.96
CA ILE A 791 32.13 -40.67 -11.61
C ILE A 791 31.74 -40.31 -13.04
N VAL A 792 32.07 -39.11 -13.48
CA VAL A 792 31.91 -38.68 -14.87
C VAL A 792 33.29 -38.44 -15.45
N GLU A 793 33.64 -39.25 -16.46
CA GLU A 793 34.88 -39.13 -17.21
C GLU A 793 34.65 -38.41 -18.53
N PHE A 794 35.56 -37.51 -18.90
CA PHE A 794 35.42 -36.63 -20.05
C PHE A 794 36.59 -36.80 -21.02
N ASP A 795 36.29 -36.82 -22.31
CA ASP A 795 37.27 -36.59 -23.35
C ASP A 795 37.28 -35.10 -23.71
N LEU A 796 38.34 -34.43 -23.35
CA LEU A 796 38.52 -32.98 -23.56
C LEU A 796 39.23 -32.68 -24.89
N THR A 797 39.54 -33.68 -25.69
CA THR A 797 40.28 -33.53 -26.96
C THR A 797 39.47 -32.65 -27.94
N GLY A 798 40.04 -31.51 -28.32
CA GLY A 798 39.39 -30.56 -29.24
C GLY A 798 38.26 -29.71 -28.63
N ALA A 799 37.94 -29.92 -27.38
CA ALA A 799 36.88 -29.15 -26.67
C ALA A 799 37.41 -27.86 -26.04
N ILE A 800 38.70 -27.73 -25.84
CA ILE A 800 39.37 -26.60 -25.21
C ILE A 800 40.28 -25.91 -26.21
N ASP A 801 40.09 -24.61 -26.44
CA ASP A 801 41.06 -23.74 -27.06
C ASP A 801 42.11 -23.38 -26.02
N LEU A 802 43.19 -24.12 -25.93
CA LEU A 802 44.21 -23.95 -24.89
C LEU A 802 44.82 -22.56 -24.87
N VAL A 803 44.93 -21.88 -26.01
CA VAL A 803 45.48 -20.52 -26.11
C VAL A 803 44.47 -19.50 -25.58
N ALA A 804 43.22 -19.60 -26.00
CA ALA A 804 42.13 -18.73 -25.51
C ALA A 804 41.89 -18.94 -24.01
N GLU A 805 41.89 -20.20 -23.55
CA GLU A 805 41.65 -20.54 -22.15
C GLU A 805 42.79 -20.08 -21.23
N ARG A 806 44.03 -20.28 -21.63
CA ARG A 806 45.19 -19.76 -20.91
C ARG A 806 45.12 -18.22 -20.79
N SER A 807 44.76 -17.55 -21.90
CA SER A 807 44.60 -16.10 -21.92
C SER A 807 43.48 -15.63 -20.95
N ARG A 808 42.31 -16.34 -20.97
CA ARG A 808 41.19 -16.06 -20.08
C ARG A 808 41.58 -16.24 -18.62
N LEU A 809 42.12 -17.41 -18.25
CA LEU A 809 42.53 -17.72 -16.89
C LEU A 809 43.59 -16.75 -16.36
N THR A 810 44.53 -16.33 -17.22
CA THR A 810 45.53 -15.31 -16.86
C THR A 810 44.87 -13.98 -16.56
N LYS A 811 43.93 -13.54 -17.40
CA LYS A 811 43.19 -12.30 -17.21
C LYS A 811 42.33 -12.33 -15.94
N ASP A 812 41.64 -13.42 -15.70
CA ASP A 812 40.80 -13.63 -14.51
C ASP A 812 41.66 -13.66 -13.24
N LEU A 813 42.84 -14.31 -13.29
CA LEU A 813 43.80 -14.32 -12.19
C LEU A 813 44.34 -12.90 -11.88
N GLU A 814 44.65 -12.10 -12.90
CA GLU A 814 45.08 -10.72 -12.74
C GLU A 814 43.97 -9.85 -12.14
N ALA A 815 42.72 -10.04 -12.58
CA ALA A 815 41.56 -9.35 -12.02
C ALA A 815 41.34 -9.72 -10.56
N ALA A 816 41.38 -11.01 -10.20
CA ALA A 816 41.26 -11.50 -8.83
C ALA A 816 42.37 -10.97 -7.91
N LYS A 817 43.64 -10.93 -8.40
CA LYS A 817 44.75 -10.34 -7.67
C LYS A 817 44.54 -8.85 -7.40
N LYS A 818 44.08 -8.11 -8.40
CA LYS A 818 43.78 -6.68 -8.27
C LYS A 818 42.66 -6.41 -7.25
N ASP A 819 41.61 -7.25 -7.28
CA ASP A 819 40.47 -7.15 -6.35
C ASP A 819 40.90 -7.48 -4.91
N ARG A 820 41.68 -8.57 -4.72
CA ARG A 820 42.27 -8.91 -3.42
C ARG A 820 43.12 -7.75 -2.88
N ASP A 821 44.05 -7.21 -3.70
CA ASP A 821 44.93 -6.14 -3.29
C ASP A 821 44.15 -4.85 -2.96
N THR A 822 43.04 -4.58 -3.70
CA THR A 822 42.15 -3.46 -3.40
C THR A 822 41.42 -3.66 -2.05
N ALA A 823 40.95 -4.86 -1.77
CA ALA A 823 40.30 -5.21 -0.50
C ALA A 823 41.31 -5.12 0.66
N LYS A 824 42.54 -5.62 0.46
CA LYS A 824 43.62 -5.57 1.45
C LYS A 824 44.03 -4.14 1.78
N VAL A 825 44.25 -3.29 0.79
CA VAL A 825 44.59 -1.86 1.00
C VAL A 825 43.51 -1.14 1.81
N LYS A 826 42.22 -1.46 1.59
CA LYS A 826 41.14 -0.87 2.40
C LYS A 826 41.16 -1.36 3.84
N LEU A 827 41.43 -2.64 4.08
CA LEU A 827 41.50 -3.20 5.43
C LEU A 827 42.76 -2.78 6.19
N ASP A 828 43.87 -2.51 5.50
CA ASP A 828 45.14 -2.02 6.07
C ASP A 828 45.13 -0.51 6.33
N ASN A 829 44.14 0.22 5.86
CA ASN A 829 44.00 1.65 6.07
C ASN A 829 43.31 1.94 7.43
N GLU A 830 44.09 2.32 8.43
CA GLU A 830 43.60 2.64 9.78
C GLU A 830 42.52 3.73 9.78
N GLY A 831 42.63 4.73 8.92
CA GLY A 831 41.67 5.82 8.80
C GLY A 831 40.32 5.35 8.23
N PHE A 832 40.31 4.36 7.35
CA PHE A 832 39.11 3.72 6.83
C PHE A 832 38.50 2.81 7.90
N MET A 833 39.29 1.96 8.54
CA MET A 833 38.84 1.02 9.57
C MET A 833 38.21 1.71 10.78
N ALA A 834 38.69 2.92 11.13
CA ALA A 834 38.13 3.70 12.24
C ALA A 834 36.78 4.37 11.93
N LYS A 835 36.38 4.50 10.65
CA LYS A 835 35.21 5.26 10.21
C LYS A 835 34.17 4.41 9.47
N ALA A 836 34.56 3.26 8.94
CA ALA A 836 33.66 2.41 8.15
C ALA A 836 32.69 1.64 9.06
N PRO A 837 31.41 1.51 8.68
CA PRO A 837 30.44 0.66 9.36
C PRO A 837 30.90 -0.81 9.42
N MET A 838 30.52 -1.52 10.48
CA MET A 838 30.98 -2.92 10.73
C MET A 838 30.55 -3.89 9.63
N ASP A 839 29.36 -3.69 9.04
CA ASP A 839 28.83 -4.46 7.91
C ASP A 839 29.69 -4.32 6.65
N VAL A 840 30.11 -3.09 6.32
CA VAL A 840 31.01 -2.79 5.20
C VAL A 840 32.39 -3.44 5.40
N VAL A 841 32.91 -3.41 6.62
CA VAL A 841 34.20 -4.05 6.95
C VAL A 841 34.08 -5.57 6.82
N SER A 842 32.94 -6.14 7.26
CA SER A 842 32.68 -7.58 7.15
C SER A 842 32.55 -8.03 5.69
N GLU A 843 31.90 -7.24 4.86
CA GLU A 843 31.76 -7.50 3.42
C GLU A 843 33.15 -7.46 2.71
N ILE A 844 34.00 -6.50 3.05
CA ILE A 844 35.35 -6.42 2.47
C ILE A 844 36.23 -7.60 2.94
N ARG A 845 36.09 -8.07 4.19
CA ARG A 845 36.78 -9.27 4.67
C ARG A 845 36.33 -10.52 3.94
N LEU A 846 35.01 -10.70 3.76
CA LEU A 846 34.46 -11.81 3.00
C LEU A 846 34.98 -11.79 1.56
N ARG A 847 34.98 -10.62 0.91
CA ARG A 847 35.54 -10.44 -0.44
C ARG A 847 37.02 -10.77 -0.50
N LEU A 848 37.81 -10.41 0.52
CA LEU A 848 39.25 -10.76 0.59
C LEU A 848 39.43 -12.28 0.68
N THR A 849 38.63 -13.00 1.45
CA THR A 849 38.68 -14.47 1.56
C THR A 849 38.31 -15.10 0.22
N GLN A 850 37.19 -14.73 -0.38
CA GLN A 850 36.72 -15.24 -1.65
C GLN A 850 37.72 -15.02 -2.77
N THR A 851 38.30 -13.80 -2.88
CA THR A 851 39.29 -13.51 -3.91
C THR A 851 40.60 -14.26 -3.70
N SER A 852 40.97 -14.56 -2.46
CA SER A 852 42.15 -15.39 -2.16
C SER A 852 41.95 -16.85 -2.56
N GLU A 853 40.79 -17.42 -2.28
CA GLU A 853 40.40 -18.78 -2.73
C GLU A 853 40.35 -18.86 -4.27
N ASP A 854 39.79 -17.81 -4.92
CA ASP A 854 39.77 -17.73 -6.38
C ASP A 854 41.18 -17.67 -6.99
N ILE A 855 42.11 -16.94 -6.39
CA ILE A 855 43.51 -16.88 -6.83
C ILE A 855 44.17 -18.25 -6.76
N GLU A 856 43.98 -18.99 -5.65
CA GLU A 856 44.49 -20.34 -5.48
C GLU A 856 43.92 -21.29 -6.56
N ARG A 857 42.62 -21.26 -6.74
CA ARG A 857 41.89 -22.07 -7.73
C ARG A 857 42.34 -21.75 -9.14
N LEU A 858 42.40 -20.47 -9.56
CA LEU A 858 42.82 -20.06 -10.90
C LEU A 858 44.30 -20.37 -11.16
N THR A 859 45.16 -20.25 -10.15
CA THR A 859 46.57 -20.66 -10.28
C THR A 859 46.70 -22.14 -10.51
N ALA A 860 45.99 -22.97 -9.73
CA ALA A 860 45.99 -24.42 -9.92
C ALA A 860 45.45 -24.86 -11.28
N LEU A 861 44.46 -24.17 -11.84
CA LEU A 861 43.93 -24.40 -13.19
C LEU A 861 44.95 -24.05 -14.25
N LEU A 862 45.64 -22.92 -14.15
CA LEU A 862 46.71 -22.52 -15.07
C LEU A 862 47.88 -23.49 -15.10
N GLU A 863 48.23 -24.07 -13.93
CA GLU A 863 49.32 -25.08 -13.83
C GLU A 863 48.92 -26.42 -14.45
N LYS A 864 47.63 -26.79 -14.41
CA LYS A 864 47.11 -28.03 -14.99
C LYS A 864 46.93 -27.98 -16.51
N LEU A 865 46.88 -26.79 -17.11
CA LEU A 865 46.74 -26.65 -18.54
C LEU A 865 48.00 -27.13 -19.26
N PRO A 866 47.88 -28.00 -20.26
CA PRO A 866 49.01 -28.42 -21.09
C PRO A 866 49.80 -27.23 -21.67
N LYS A 867 51.13 -27.33 -21.70
CA LYS A 867 52.00 -26.24 -22.19
C LYS A 867 51.81 -25.99 -23.66
#